data_7f2b1b796caddf04508d23562d84cb08
#
_entry.id   7f2b1b796caddf04508d23562d84cb08
#
_cell.length_a   1.000
_cell.length_b   1.000
_cell.length_c   1.000
_cell.angle_alpha   90.00
_cell.angle_beta   90.00
_cell.angle_gamma   90.00
#
_symmetry.space_group_name_H-M   'P 1'
#
loop_
_entity.id
_entity.type
_entity.pdbx_description
1 polymer ?
#
loop_
_entity_poly.entity_id
_entity_poly.type
_entity_poly.pdbx_seq_one_letter_code
_entity_poly.pdbx_strand_id
1 'polypeptide(L)'
;MKPDITRRDLIKLGAASAAVLATGKVGGSSALAGTVDLAAGGKDFSPETGAERTMIPSACWSCVTRDSMIGFVENGRLVKLEGHPDSIRGRGKICSKGVAGINQLYDPDRILYPMKRAGKRGSGKWKRISWDEALGEVAGRLKKLRDDGHPEKFMFHYGRMKGSSSKIVKSAFLGAYGTKTVGNHTSICEGGKWTAQELTWGKHYDNWDFDNTKFVLNFGSGVLEAHTNHIPTSQRLVDAMVDRGVKVYTFDVRLSNTAAKSTEWVPIKPGTDGAVAMAMCNVIMQAGLYDKKFFKFIKATKNRNASTDEKIATLKKHFAKYTPEWAAKKSGVPAAKIKSLALEFAKTKPACVISYRGAVAHYNGNDTERAIQTLAAITGNIDNPGGRCRAVGAKWKYPKGPKKKPKGKALKIAKGFPGASAYPTHGANHQVLKMIKDGKAGRPEVYMWYCYTPVYANGECQENIDILKDESLIPFTVCVNAYYDESAALADMILPNPSYLEWWDWEDMVSPTQVPEYYIRQPFVKPLGESRDFKDVVCELANRMGFPLGFNSAEEFVKMSCEKTPAVKAAGGFEYMKKHGVYHDPKAKPKYYGYKKEVKADALKKEGVILDEATGVYWNWHKSKAKSEAEAKKTGYLKTKNAYKGYVGQDIGGKAYAGFKPDKLNKSGYFEVYSELLEIKKFPALPTYVPIPEQEKMGSKDLILTTYKVPVQIHSRSANCKWLTEIYHDNPAMINTKTAKQLGIKNGDKIKVKSEAGEITTTANVTEGVVPGVIAISHHVGHWEYGRYASGKKAPLAAGDDPDFKLKWWTKKGVHPNWIIPNRPDPINGQQRWMDNVVKVRKA
;
A
#
# COMPACT_ATOMS: atom_id res chain seq x y z
N MET A 1 40.21 -42.65 -11.26
CA MET A 1 40.25 -42.14 -9.90
C MET A 1 39.54 -40.77 -9.91
N LYS A 2 38.36 -40.66 -9.33
CA LYS A 2 37.72 -39.37 -9.13
C LYS A 2 38.33 -38.75 -7.86
N PRO A 3 38.77 -37.51 -7.86
CA PRO A 3 39.24 -36.90 -6.62
C PRO A 3 38.04 -36.61 -5.73
N ASP A 4 38.04 -37.19 -4.52
CA ASP A 4 37.07 -36.84 -3.48
C ASP A 4 37.37 -35.45 -2.94
N ILE A 5 36.61 -34.46 -3.38
CA ILE A 5 36.70 -33.10 -2.85
C ILE A 5 35.95 -33.09 -1.51
N THR A 6 36.70 -32.92 -0.42
CA THR A 6 36.13 -32.86 0.92
C THR A 6 35.47 -31.51 1.21
N ARG A 7 34.54 -31.48 2.17
CA ARG A 7 33.90 -30.25 2.65
C ARG A 7 34.92 -29.18 3.09
N ARG A 8 36.11 -29.61 3.50
CA ARG A 8 37.22 -28.74 3.93
C ARG A 8 37.92 -28.08 2.70
N ASP A 9 37.95 -28.77 1.58
CA ASP A 9 38.54 -28.26 0.34
C ASP A 9 37.60 -27.23 -0.33
N LEU A 10 36.30 -27.42 -0.23
CA LEU A 10 35.29 -26.42 -0.65
C LEU A 10 35.37 -25.13 0.20
N ILE A 11 35.63 -25.27 1.52
CA ILE A 11 35.78 -24.11 2.41
C ILE A 11 37.10 -23.39 2.09
N LYS A 12 38.17 -24.10 1.77
CA LYS A 12 39.46 -23.52 1.37
C LYS A 12 39.38 -22.80 0.03
N LEU A 13 38.64 -23.35 -0.95
CA LEU A 13 38.34 -22.68 -2.22
C LEU A 13 37.50 -21.41 -2.00
N GLY A 14 36.49 -21.43 -1.12
CA GLY A 14 35.72 -20.26 -0.74
C GLY A 14 36.55 -19.20 -0.02
N ALA A 15 37.48 -19.61 0.86
CA ALA A 15 38.41 -18.69 1.53
C ALA A 15 39.47 -18.09 0.60
N ALA A 16 39.99 -18.87 -0.36
CA ALA A 16 40.91 -18.36 -1.37
C ALA A 16 40.22 -17.32 -2.30
N SER A 17 38.95 -17.53 -2.66
CA SER A 17 38.16 -16.55 -3.42
C SER A 17 37.87 -15.28 -2.61
N ALA A 18 37.70 -15.39 -1.30
CA ALA A 18 37.53 -14.26 -0.39
C ALA A 18 38.85 -13.48 -0.19
N ALA A 19 39.99 -14.18 -0.15
CA ALA A 19 41.31 -13.53 0.01
C ALA A 19 41.73 -12.74 -1.24
N VAL A 20 41.38 -13.19 -2.44
CA VAL A 20 41.62 -12.44 -3.68
C VAL A 20 40.77 -11.18 -3.76
N LEU A 21 39.58 -11.18 -3.13
CA LEU A 21 38.71 -9.99 -3.00
C LEU A 21 39.20 -9.01 -1.92
N ALA A 22 40.01 -9.47 -0.94
CA ALA A 22 40.48 -8.63 0.17
C ALA A 22 41.76 -7.84 -0.11
N THR A 23 42.52 -8.18 -1.15
CA THR A 23 43.79 -7.52 -1.48
C THR A 23 43.70 -6.51 -2.64
N GLY A 24 42.56 -6.41 -3.32
CA GLY A 24 42.31 -5.37 -4.33
C GLY A 24 41.66 -4.16 -3.68
N LYS A 25 42.33 -3.02 -3.66
CA LYS A 25 41.72 -1.71 -3.48
C LYS A 25 40.71 -1.51 -4.62
N VAL A 26 39.48 -1.94 -4.38
CA VAL A 26 38.32 -1.62 -5.25
C VAL A 26 37.49 -0.61 -4.52
N GLY A 27 37.63 0.65 -4.88
CA GLY A 27 36.69 1.67 -4.54
C GLY A 27 35.32 1.34 -5.13
N GLY A 28 34.29 1.30 -4.31
CA GLY A 28 32.89 1.27 -4.73
C GLY A 28 32.36 -0.12 -5.10
N SER A 29 31.34 -0.56 -4.40
CA SER A 29 30.56 -1.81 -4.56
C SER A 29 29.73 -1.91 -5.86
N SER A 30 30.25 -1.45 -7.01
CA SER A 30 29.58 -1.50 -8.32
C SER A 30 30.24 -2.45 -9.34
N ALA A 31 31.23 -3.24 -8.96
CA ALA A 31 32.07 -3.97 -9.92
C ALA A 31 31.62 -5.41 -10.25
N LEU A 32 30.40 -5.83 -9.91
CA LEU A 32 29.88 -7.15 -10.27
C LEU A 32 28.66 -7.15 -11.19
N ALA A 33 28.10 -5.99 -11.48
CA ALA A 33 27.25 -5.82 -12.65
C ALA A 33 28.14 -5.13 -13.67
N GLY A 34 28.45 -5.78 -14.78
CA GLY A 34 29.06 -5.11 -15.90
C GLY A 34 28.27 -3.81 -16.13
N THR A 35 28.96 -2.67 -16.03
CA THR A 35 28.33 -1.36 -16.24
C THR A 35 27.86 -1.34 -17.68
N VAL A 36 26.58 -1.64 -17.85
CA VAL A 36 25.91 -1.45 -19.11
C VAL A 36 25.71 0.04 -19.26
N ASP A 37 26.42 0.67 -20.17
CA ASP A 37 26.26 2.06 -20.49
C ASP A 37 24.97 2.25 -21.32
N LEU A 38 23.87 2.45 -20.64
CA LEU A 38 22.58 2.77 -21.25
C LEU A 38 22.62 4.06 -22.07
N ALA A 39 23.51 5.00 -21.72
CA ALA A 39 23.68 6.26 -22.43
C ALA A 39 24.33 6.05 -23.80
N ALA A 40 25.19 5.05 -23.94
CA ALA A 40 25.79 4.68 -25.19
C ALA A 40 24.92 3.80 -26.10
N GLY A 41 23.66 3.51 -25.70
CA GLY A 41 22.83 2.54 -26.44
C GLY A 41 23.38 1.13 -26.31
N GLY A 42 23.86 0.78 -25.10
CA GLY A 42 24.53 -0.47 -24.80
C GLY A 42 23.81 -1.69 -25.37
N LYS A 43 24.57 -2.58 -25.96
CA LYS A 43 24.10 -3.83 -26.53
C LYS A 43 24.37 -4.96 -25.55
N ASP A 44 23.41 -5.82 -25.34
CA ASP A 44 23.57 -7.10 -24.65
C ASP A 44 23.37 -8.21 -25.65
N PHE A 45 24.04 -9.31 -25.45
CA PHE A 45 23.95 -10.48 -26.32
C PHE A 45 23.50 -11.69 -25.52
N SER A 46 22.66 -12.49 -26.13
CA SER A 46 22.29 -13.77 -25.56
C SER A 46 23.53 -14.66 -25.42
N PRO A 47 23.88 -15.14 -24.24
CA PRO A 47 24.99 -16.07 -24.07
C PRO A 47 24.76 -17.42 -24.73
N GLU A 48 23.50 -17.76 -25.03
CA GLU A 48 23.09 -19.03 -25.62
C GLU A 48 23.03 -18.97 -27.14
N THR A 49 22.54 -17.87 -27.70
CA THR A 49 22.26 -17.74 -29.13
C THR A 49 23.16 -16.73 -29.84
N GLY A 50 23.90 -15.90 -29.14
CA GLY A 50 24.64 -14.76 -29.67
C GLY A 50 23.75 -13.64 -30.22
N ALA A 51 22.43 -13.75 -30.13
CA ALA A 51 21.50 -12.73 -30.62
C ALA A 51 21.62 -11.42 -29.83
N GLU A 52 21.59 -10.29 -30.56
CA GLU A 52 21.60 -8.97 -29.97
C GLU A 52 20.29 -8.71 -29.23
N ARG A 53 20.37 -8.18 -27.99
CA ARG A 53 19.24 -7.79 -27.16
C ARG A 53 19.12 -6.29 -27.10
N THR A 54 17.93 -5.78 -27.32
CA THR A 54 17.61 -4.39 -27.08
C THR A 54 17.30 -4.18 -25.59
N MET A 55 18.00 -3.26 -24.95
CA MET A 55 17.75 -2.88 -23.56
C MET A 55 16.78 -1.72 -23.48
N ILE A 56 15.69 -1.91 -22.75
CA ILE A 56 14.63 -0.91 -22.59
C ILE A 56 14.48 -0.59 -21.10
N PRO A 57 14.75 0.65 -20.66
CA PRO A 57 14.48 1.04 -19.29
C PRO A 57 12.96 1.25 -19.07
N SER A 58 12.46 0.81 -17.93
CA SER A 58 11.02 0.87 -17.59
C SER A 58 10.82 0.80 -16.07
N ALA A 59 9.60 0.48 -15.63
CA ALA A 59 9.28 0.33 -14.21
C ALA A 59 8.33 -0.84 -13.95
N CYS A 60 8.59 -1.58 -12.89
CA CYS A 60 7.75 -2.66 -12.41
C CYS A 60 6.39 -2.15 -11.91
N TRP A 61 5.34 -2.96 -12.10
CA TRP A 61 4.00 -2.71 -11.54
C TRP A 61 3.41 -3.94 -10.85
N SER A 62 4.22 -4.96 -10.63
CA SER A 62 3.76 -6.18 -9.95
C SER A 62 3.18 -5.89 -8.57
N CYS A 63 3.77 -4.96 -7.83
CA CYS A 63 3.27 -4.52 -6.52
C CYS A 63 3.37 -2.99 -6.37
N VAL A 64 3.11 -2.49 -5.14
CA VAL A 64 3.14 -1.05 -4.84
C VAL A 64 4.55 -0.46 -4.84
N THR A 65 5.59 -1.29 -4.75
CA THR A 65 6.99 -0.81 -4.72
C THR A 65 7.38 -0.11 -6.00
N ARG A 66 6.98 -0.64 -7.16
CA ARG A 66 7.15 0.02 -8.47
C ARG A 66 8.58 0.46 -8.74
N ASP A 67 9.54 -0.45 -8.59
CA ASP A 67 10.96 -0.14 -8.83
C ASP A 67 11.25 0.05 -10.31
N SER A 68 12.21 0.92 -10.65
CA SER A 68 12.70 1.03 -12.02
C SER A 68 13.52 -0.20 -12.39
N MET A 69 13.42 -0.60 -13.65
CA MET A 69 14.03 -1.83 -14.16
C MET A 69 14.43 -1.68 -15.62
N ILE A 70 15.25 -2.61 -16.10
CA ILE A 70 15.59 -2.77 -17.49
C ILE A 70 15.02 -4.09 -17.98
N GLY A 71 14.42 -4.08 -19.15
CA GLY A 71 14.00 -5.27 -19.89
C GLY A 71 14.90 -5.50 -21.08
N PHE A 72 15.21 -6.76 -21.33
CA PHE A 72 16.03 -7.24 -22.43
C PHE A 72 15.11 -7.94 -23.44
N VAL A 73 15.06 -7.36 -24.64
CA VAL A 73 14.19 -7.85 -25.73
C VAL A 73 15.04 -8.45 -26.82
N GLU A 74 14.79 -9.71 -27.14
CA GLU A 74 15.44 -10.48 -28.19
C GLU A 74 14.39 -10.89 -29.21
N ASN A 75 14.57 -10.57 -30.49
CA ASN A 75 13.64 -10.88 -31.57
C ASN A 75 12.16 -10.51 -31.27
N GLY A 76 11.96 -9.33 -30.65
CA GLY A 76 10.62 -8.84 -30.27
C GLY A 76 10.02 -9.52 -29.02
N ARG A 77 10.76 -10.40 -28.34
CA ARG A 77 10.33 -11.10 -27.13
C ARG A 77 11.10 -10.60 -25.91
N LEU A 78 10.40 -10.23 -24.84
CA LEU A 78 11.04 -9.92 -23.56
C LEU A 78 11.57 -11.21 -22.92
N VAL A 79 12.90 -11.29 -22.73
CA VAL A 79 13.57 -12.52 -22.24
C VAL A 79 14.17 -12.37 -20.83
N LYS A 80 14.47 -11.13 -20.39
CA LYS A 80 15.10 -10.89 -19.10
C LYS A 80 14.64 -9.56 -18.49
N LEU A 81 14.60 -9.49 -17.18
CA LEU A 81 14.32 -8.27 -16.39
C LEU A 81 15.38 -8.13 -15.30
N GLU A 82 15.92 -6.93 -15.15
CA GLU A 82 16.86 -6.56 -14.09
C GLU A 82 16.48 -5.23 -13.43
N GLY A 83 17.05 -4.95 -12.26
CA GLY A 83 16.89 -3.65 -11.62
C GLY A 83 17.70 -2.58 -12.34
N HIS A 84 17.18 -1.36 -12.38
CA HIS A 84 17.84 -0.23 -13.03
C HIS A 84 19.07 0.23 -12.22
N PRO A 85 20.30 0.21 -12.78
CA PRO A 85 21.52 0.54 -12.03
C PRO A 85 21.55 2.00 -11.53
N ASP A 86 21.04 2.95 -12.31
CA ASP A 86 21.05 4.39 -11.97
C ASP A 86 19.95 4.80 -10.99
N SER A 87 19.09 3.86 -10.58
CA SER A 87 18.06 4.15 -9.58
C SER A 87 18.68 4.30 -8.19
N ILE A 88 18.66 5.51 -7.63
CA ILE A 88 19.08 5.75 -6.24
C ILE A 88 18.12 5.09 -5.24
N ARG A 89 16.90 4.82 -5.68
CA ARG A 89 15.87 4.15 -4.87
C ARG A 89 16.09 2.64 -4.87
N GLY A 90 16.15 2.02 -6.06
CA GLY A 90 16.22 0.57 -6.25
C GLY A 90 17.64 0.00 -6.17
N ARG A 91 18.68 0.82 -6.43
CA ARG A 91 20.11 0.43 -6.36
C ARG A 91 20.42 -0.82 -7.20
N GLY A 92 19.90 -0.87 -8.42
CA GLY A 92 20.11 -2.00 -9.32
C GLY A 92 19.40 -3.30 -8.92
N LYS A 93 18.43 -3.27 -8.00
CA LYS A 93 17.76 -4.48 -7.51
C LYS A 93 16.28 -4.54 -7.91
N ILE A 94 15.84 -5.75 -8.18
CA ILE A 94 14.44 -6.13 -8.39
C ILE A 94 14.17 -7.45 -7.67
N CYS A 95 12.94 -7.65 -7.17
CA CYS A 95 12.61 -8.89 -6.46
C CYS A 95 12.14 -9.99 -7.42
N SER A 96 12.09 -11.25 -6.93
CA SER A 96 11.60 -12.41 -7.68
C SER A 96 10.23 -12.18 -8.35
N LYS A 97 9.32 -11.44 -7.68
CA LYS A 97 8.00 -11.08 -8.24
C LYS A 97 8.10 -10.16 -9.46
N GLY A 98 9.09 -9.26 -9.46
CA GLY A 98 9.35 -8.38 -10.60
C GLY A 98 9.97 -9.15 -11.78
N VAL A 99 10.97 -10.01 -11.51
CA VAL A 99 11.59 -10.88 -12.51
C VAL A 99 10.55 -11.81 -13.14
N ALA A 100 9.67 -12.41 -12.33
CA ALA A 100 8.59 -13.27 -12.81
C ALA A 100 7.49 -12.53 -13.61
N GLY A 101 7.61 -11.22 -13.78
CA GLY A 101 6.76 -10.44 -14.68
C GLY A 101 6.75 -10.97 -16.11
N ILE A 102 7.85 -11.55 -16.59
CA ILE A 102 7.93 -12.20 -17.90
C ILE A 102 6.90 -13.34 -17.98
N ASN A 103 6.80 -14.14 -16.95
CA ASN A 103 5.86 -15.24 -16.88
C ASN A 103 4.40 -14.75 -16.83
N GLN A 104 4.16 -13.58 -16.23
CA GLN A 104 2.84 -12.93 -16.29
C GLN A 104 2.55 -12.33 -17.68
N LEU A 105 3.55 -11.83 -18.38
CA LEU A 105 3.39 -11.30 -19.74
C LEU A 105 2.94 -12.39 -20.71
N TYR A 106 3.55 -13.56 -20.64
CA TYR A 106 3.29 -14.69 -21.52
C TYR A 106 2.40 -15.76 -20.88
N ASP A 107 1.62 -15.40 -19.86
CA ASP A 107 0.66 -16.31 -19.22
C ASP A 107 -0.39 -16.78 -20.24
N PRO A 108 -0.56 -18.10 -20.46
CA PRO A 108 -1.49 -18.63 -21.44
C PRO A 108 -2.96 -18.41 -21.08
N ASP A 109 -3.25 -18.04 -19.83
CA ASP A 109 -4.61 -17.74 -19.36
C ASP A 109 -4.93 -16.24 -19.39
N ARG A 110 -4.13 -15.42 -20.09
CA ARG A 110 -4.43 -13.99 -20.27
C ARG A 110 -5.69 -13.78 -21.11
N ILE A 111 -6.42 -12.73 -20.75
CA ILE A 111 -7.52 -12.21 -21.57
C ILE A 111 -6.92 -11.40 -22.73
N LEU A 112 -7.08 -11.89 -23.95
CA LEU A 112 -6.50 -11.29 -25.16
C LEU A 112 -7.51 -10.57 -26.05
N TYR A 113 -8.80 -10.79 -25.81
CA TYR A 113 -9.90 -10.25 -26.64
C TYR A 113 -11.01 -9.68 -25.77
N PRO A 114 -11.79 -8.70 -26.26
CA PRO A 114 -13.04 -8.31 -25.60
C PRO A 114 -14.01 -9.49 -25.59
N MET A 115 -14.66 -9.69 -24.45
CA MET A 115 -15.59 -10.82 -24.26
C MET A 115 -16.90 -10.34 -23.66
N LYS A 116 -18.01 -10.93 -24.12
CA LYS A 116 -19.35 -10.73 -23.57
C LYS A 116 -19.91 -12.06 -23.11
N ARG A 117 -20.59 -12.10 -21.97
CA ARG A 117 -21.21 -13.33 -21.49
C ARG A 117 -22.27 -13.85 -22.47
N ALA A 118 -22.36 -15.14 -22.61
CA ALA A 118 -23.31 -15.82 -23.50
C ALA A 118 -24.38 -16.62 -22.73
N GLY A 119 -24.52 -16.40 -21.41
CA GLY A 119 -25.48 -17.09 -20.56
C GLY A 119 -25.75 -16.30 -19.27
N LYS A 120 -26.28 -16.96 -18.24
CA LYS A 120 -26.46 -16.36 -16.92
C LYS A 120 -25.09 -15.90 -16.37
N ARG A 121 -25.09 -14.82 -15.60
CA ARG A 121 -23.87 -14.27 -14.93
C ARG A 121 -23.23 -15.36 -14.05
N GLY A 122 -21.94 -15.59 -14.24
CA GLY A 122 -21.21 -16.66 -13.56
C GLY A 122 -21.34 -18.07 -14.18
N SER A 123 -21.97 -18.20 -15.35
CA SER A 123 -22.07 -19.51 -16.04
C SER A 123 -20.77 -19.97 -16.72
N GLY A 124 -19.76 -19.12 -16.82
CA GLY A 124 -18.52 -19.39 -17.52
C GLY A 124 -18.63 -19.41 -19.06
N LYS A 125 -19.81 -19.08 -19.62
CA LYS A 125 -20.04 -19.04 -21.06
C LYS A 125 -19.76 -17.65 -21.62
N TRP A 126 -18.79 -17.54 -22.52
CA TRP A 126 -18.33 -16.31 -23.12
C TRP A 126 -18.30 -16.37 -24.63
N LYS A 127 -18.55 -15.24 -25.30
CA LYS A 127 -18.28 -15.03 -26.71
C LYS A 127 -17.30 -13.88 -26.89
N ARG A 128 -16.37 -14.02 -27.81
CA ARG A 128 -15.53 -12.92 -28.28
C ARG A 128 -16.39 -11.92 -29.04
N ILE A 129 -16.13 -10.63 -28.81
CA ILE A 129 -16.75 -9.51 -29.53
C ILE A 129 -15.66 -8.57 -30.03
N SER A 130 -15.98 -7.67 -30.93
CA SER A 130 -15.05 -6.64 -31.37
C SER A 130 -14.89 -5.53 -30.33
N TRP A 131 -13.80 -4.77 -30.42
CA TRP A 131 -13.64 -3.56 -29.62
C TRP A 131 -14.72 -2.52 -29.91
N ASP A 132 -15.15 -2.42 -31.17
CA ASP A 132 -16.19 -1.47 -31.57
C ASP A 132 -17.53 -1.80 -30.92
N GLU A 133 -17.94 -3.07 -30.96
CA GLU A 133 -19.12 -3.58 -30.25
C GLU A 133 -19.02 -3.32 -28.74
N ALA A 134 -17.88 -3.65 -28.13
CA ALA A 134 -17.67 -3.47 -26.69
C ALA A 134 -17.75 -1.99 -26.28
N LEU A 135 -17.03 -1.12 -26.98
CA LEU A 135 -16.98 0.30 -26.64
C LEU A 135 -18.28 1.01 -27.03
N GLY A 136 -18.94 0.57 -28.09
CA GLY A 136 -20.27 1.06 -28.48
C GLY A 136 -21.30 0.83 -27.39
N GLU A 137 -21.37 -0.38 -26.83
CA GLU A 137 -22.29 -0.71 -25.74
C GLU A 137 -21.93 0.07 -24.45
N VAL A 138 -20.67 0.06 -24.04
CA VAL A 138 -20.24 0.79 -22.84
C VAL A 138 -20.49 2.28 -22.97
N ALA A 139 -20.06 2.91 -24.09
CA ALA A 139 -20.27 4.33 -24.33
C ALA A 139 -21.75 4.69 -24.39
N GLY A 140 -22.57 3.85 -25.06
CA GLY A 140 -24.02 4.07 -25.15
C GLY A 140 -24.70 4.09 -23.80
N ARG A 141 -24.42 3.10 -22.94
CA ARG A 141 -24.97 3.05 -21.57
C ARG A 141 -24.50 4.23 -20.71
N LEU A 142 -23.21 4.55 -20.75
CA LEU A 142 -22.64 5.66 -19.99
C LEU A 142 -23.18 7.01 -20.49
N LYS A 143 -23.28 7.18 -21.81
CA LYS A 143 -23.83 8.42 -22.41
C LYS A 143 -25.28 8.59 -21.99
N LYS A 144 -26.09 7.55 -22.05
CA LYS A 144 -27.50 7.58 -21.61
C LYS A 144 -27.61 8.05 -20.15
N LEU A 145 -26.87 7.45 -19.22
CA LEU A 145 -26.87 7.87 -17.81
C LEU A 145 -26.50 9.33 -17.63
N ARG A 146 -25.54 9.82 -18.41
CA ARG A 146 -25.11 11.21 -18.35
C ARG A 146 -26.15 12.16 -18.92
N ASP A 147 -26.76 11.82 -20.05
CA ASP A 147 -27.79 12.63 -20.73
C ASP A 147 -29.09 12.67 -19.90
N ASP A 148 -29.45 11.57 -19.25
CA ASP A 148 -30.55 11.48 -18.28
C ASP A 148 -30.27 12.26 -16.97
N GLY A 149 -29.08 12.86 -16.81
CA GLY A 149 -28.69 13.62 -15.63
C GLY A 149 -28.28 12.79 -14.40
N HIS A 150 -28.00 11.48 -14.58
CA HIS A 150 -27.66 10.51 -13.52
C HIS A 150 -26.24 9.92 -13.65
N PRO A 151 -25.17 10.74 -13.86
CA PRO A 151 -23.81 10.22 -14.00
C PRO A 151 -23.34 9.45 -12.75
N GLU A 152 -23.95 9.68 -11.58
CA GLU A 152 -23.62 8.97 -10.33
C GLU A 152 -23.96 7.50 -10.35
N LYS A 153 -24.87 7.05 -11.22
CA LYS A 153 -25.21 5.64 -11.39
C LYS A 153 -24.14 4.82 -12.14
N PHE A 154 -23.15 5.50 -12.73
CA PHE A 154 -21.90 4.87 -13.15
C PHE A 154 -20.94 4.79 -11.97
N MET A 155 -20.72 3.58 -11.46
CA MET A 155 -19.73 3.29 -10.44
C MET A 155 -18.45 2.75 -11.07
N PHE A 156 -17.32 3.37 -10.72
CA PHE A 156 -15.98 2.91 -11.09
C PHE A 156 -15.20 2.49 -9.85
N HIS A 157 -14.72 1.24 -9.83
CA HIS A 157 -13.96 0.69 -8.71
C HIS A 157 -12.60 0.20 -9.19
N TYR A 158 -11.51 0.60 -8.52
CA TYR A 158 -10.17 0.20 -8.94
C TYR A 158 -9.36 -0.41 -7.81
N GLY A 159 -8.59 -1.43 -8.14
CA GLY A 159 -7.61 -2.01 -7.23
C GLY A 159 -6.33 -1.17 -7.23
N ARG A 160 -5.55 -1.25 -8.29
CA ARG A 160 -4.29 -0.50 -8.40
C ARG A 160 -4.38 0.53 -9.52
N MET A 161 -4.29 1.81 -9.15
CA MET A 161 -4.26 2.93 -10.10
C MET A 161 -3.46 4.08 -9.49
N LYS A 162 -2.23 4.28 -9.95
CA LYS A 162 -1.28 5.32 -9.52
C LYS A 162 -0.61 5.94 -10.74
N GLY A 163 0.32 6.86 -10.55
CA GLY A 163 1.03 7.48 -11.66
C GLY A 163 0.10 8.23 -12.61
N SER A 164 0.37 8.15 -13.91
CA SER A 164 -0.46 8.77 -14.96
C SER A 164 -1.86 8.15 -15.02
N SER A 165 -2.01 6.85 -14.76
CA SER A 165 -3.30 6.16 -14.76
C SER A 165 -4.33 6.86 -13.87
N SER A 166 -3.93 7.28 -12.66
CA SER A 166 -4.81 8.01 -11.74
C SER A 166 -5.21 9.38 -12.29
N LYS A 167 -4.36 10.02 -13.07
CA LYS A 167 -4.62 11.34 -13.63
C LYS A 167 -5.51 11.26 -14.86
N ILE A 168 -5.26 10.32 -15.74
CA ILE A 168 -6.05 10.08 -16.95
C ILE A 168 -7.45 9.59 -16.56
N VAL A 169 -7.53 8.46 -15.86
CA VAL A 169 -8.83 7.82 -15.58
C VAL A 169 -9.63 8.62 -14.56
N LYS A 170 -9.09 8.85 -13.36
CA LYS A 170 -9.85 9.46 -12.27
C LYS A 170 -10.04 10.97 -12.43
N SER A 171 -8.97 11.69 -12.78
CA SER A 171 -9.03 13.16 -12.78
C SER A 171 -9.53 13.74 -14.09
N ALA A 172 -9.13 13.18 -15.24
CA ALA A 172 -9.58 13.66 -16.53
C ALA A 172 -10.91 13.00 -16.93
N PHE A 173 -10.94 11.69 -17.15
CA PHE A 173 -12.13 10.99 -17.66
C PHE A 173 -13.33 11.03 -16.69
N LEU A 174 -13.22 10.46 -15.48
CA LEU A 174 -14.35 10.44 -14.53
C LEU A 174 -14.76 11.84 -14.10
N GLY A 175 -13.79 12.77 -14.03
CA GLY A 175 -14.07 14.18 -13.76
C GLY A 175 -14.86 14.88 -14.87
N ALA A 176 -14.56 14.58 -16.14
CA ALA A 176 -15.27 15.13 -17.30
C ALA A 176 -16.62 14.43 -17.52
N TYR A 177 -16.71 13.14 -17.23
CA TYR A 177 -17.97 12.39 -17.24
C TYR A 177 -18.96 12.92 -16.20
N GLY A 178 -18.50 13.22 -14.97
CA GLY A 178 -19.32 13.79 -13.90
C GLY A 178 -19.68 12.81 -12.77
N THR A 179 -19.15 11.58 -12.76
CA THR A 179 -19.33 10.68 -11.63
C THR A 179 -18.28 10.88 -10.53
N LYS A 180 -18.73 10.81 -9.30
CA LYS A 180 -17.91 10.67 -8.09
C LYS A 180 -18.21 9.37 -7.33
N THR A 181 -19.00 8.48 -7.91
CA THR A 181 -19.21 7.11 -7.40
C THR A 181 -18.00 6.26 -7.73
N VAL A 182 -16.95 6.43 -6.94
CA VAL A 182 -15.63 5.83 -7.16
C VAL A 182 -15.19 5.08 -5.93
N GLY A 183 -14.95 3.78 -6.08
CA GLY A 183 -14.33 2.90 -5.08
C GLY A 183 -12.84 2.68 -5.33
N ASN A 184 -12.14 2.29 -4.28
CA ASN A 184 -10.72 1.91 -4.36
C ASN A 184 -10.41 0.81 -3.31
N HIS A 185 -9.21 0.26 -3.38
CA HIS A 185 -8.79 -0.83 -2.48
C HIS A 185 -8.17 -0.37 -1.15
N THR A 186 -8.11 0.94 -0.86
CA THR A 186 -7.31 1.44 0.28
C THR A 186 -7.84 0.96 1.62
N SER A 187 -9.15 0.80 1.77
CA SER A 187 -9.77 0.26 2.99
C SER A 187 -9.42 -1.20 3.30
N ILE A 188 -8.98 -1.98 2.31
CA ILE A 188 -8.47 -3.34 2.52
C ILE A 188 -6.93 -3.39 2.61
N CYS A 189 -6.25 -2.26 2.51
CA CYS A 189 -4.80 -2.16 2.49
C CYS A 189 -4.24 -1.43 3.72
N GLU A 190 -4.10 -0.12 3.67
CA GLU A 190 -3.43 0.67 4.71
C GLU A 190 -4.20 1.95 5.11
N GLY A 191 -5.50 1.97 4.85
CA GLY A 191 -6.36 3.12 5.15
C GLY A 191 -6.31 3.54 6.62
N GLY A 192 -6.22 2.58 7.54
CA GLY A 192 -6.13 2.84 8.98
C GLY A 192 -4.87 3.59 9.36
N LYS A 193 -3.72 3.12 8.91
CA LYS A 193 -2.44 3.79 9.13
C LYS A 193 -2.47 5.22 8.58
N TRP A 194 -2.96 5.40 7.37
CA TRP A 194 -3.02 6.71 6.73
C TRP A 194 -3.95 7.69 7.45
N THR A 195 -5.11 7.24 7.87
CA THR A 195 -6.04 8.09 8.64
C THR A 195 -5.44 8.51 9.98
N ALA A 196 -4.78 7.58 10.68
CA ALA A 196 -4.08 7.90 11.93
C ALA A 196 -2.95 8.93 11.70
N GLN A 197 -2.21 8.82 10.60
CA GLN A 197 -1.18 9.79 10.23
C GLN A 197 -1.77 11.16 9.84
N GLU A 198 -2.88 11.18 9.10
CA GLU A 198 -3.61 12.40 8.77
C GLU A 198 -4.12 13.10 10.04
N LEU A 199 -4.56 12.32 11.05
CA LEU A 199 -4.98 12.85 12.36
C LEU A 199 -3.81 13.41 13.20
N THR A 200 -2.59 12.92 12.99
CA THR A 200 -1.43 13.32 13.79
C THR A 200 -0.58 14.42 13.12
N TRP A 201 -0.06 14.19 11.95
CA TRP A 201 0.88 15.11 11.28
C TRP A 201 0.49 15.55 9.86
N GLY A 202 -0.76 15.30 9.45
CA GLY A 202 -1.32 15.80 8.19
C GLY A 202 -0.80 15.09 6.92
N LYS A 203 -0.19 13.93 7.02
CA LYS A 203 0.37 13.17 5.90
C LYS A 203 0.03 11.69 6.01
N HIS A 204 -0.41 11.11 4.91
CA HIS A 204 -0.76 9.69 4.87
C HIS A 204 0.37 8.77 4.35
N TYR A 205 1.46 9.29 3.84
CA TYR A 205 2.67 8.52 3.54
C TYR A 205 3.81 8.97 4.43
N ASP A 206 4.55 8.01 4.93
CA ASP A 206 5.80 8.18 5.64
C ASP A 206 6.94 7.42 4.96
N ASN A 207 8.14 7.67 5.44
CA ASN A 207 9.36 7.04 5.04
C ASN A 207 10.21 6.76 6.29
N TRP A 208 11.14 5.84 6.18
CA TRP A 208 12.03 5.43 7.27
C TRP A 208 13.46 5.55 6.77
N ASP A 209 14.23 6.38 7.45
CA ASP A 209 15.61 6.62 7.06
C ASP A 209 16.54 5.60 7.72
N PHE A 210 16.57 4.40 7.15
CA PHE A 210 17.47 3.35 7.62
C PHE A 210 18.94 3.58 7.25
N ASP A 211 19.24 4.48 6.34
CA ASP A 211 20.62 4.83 6.00
C ASP A 211 21.35 5.50 7.16
N ASN A 212 20.62 6.22 8.04
CA ASN A 212 21.21 6.96 9.15
C ASN A 212 20.78 6.47 10.54
N THR A 213 19.88 5.50 10.64
CA THR A 213 19.39 5.01 11.93
C THR A 213 20.42 4.20 12.70
N LYS A 214 20.30 4.18 14.03
CA LYS A 214 21.13 3.37 14.95
C LYS A 214 20.33 2.33 15.73
N PHE A 215 19.00 2.42 15.69
CA PHE A 215 18.11 1.52 16.42
C PHE A 215 16.72 1.49 15.77
N VAL A 216 16.10 0.31 15.65
CA VAL A 216 14.80 0.17 15.02
C VAL A 216 13.83 -0.63 15.89
N LEU A 217 12.66 -0.06 16.16
CA LEU A 217 11.49 -0.79 16.64
C LEU A 217 10.55 -1.04 15.47
N ASN A 218 10.19 -2.28 15.23
CA ASN A 218 9.28 -2.68 14.17
C ASN A 218 7.99 -3.28 14.75
N PHE A 219 6.85 -2.64 14.50
CA PHE A 219 5.53 -3.09 14.92
C PHE A 219 4.76 -3.66 13.72
N GLY A 220 4.73 -4.98 13.59
CA GLY A 220 3.92 -5.69 12.61
C GLY A 220 4.20 -5.33 11.14
N SER A 221 5.43 -4.92 10.81
CA SER A 221 5.83 -4.62 9.44
C SER A 221 6.75 -5.67 8.86
N GLY A 222 6.28 -6.38 7.83
CA GLY A 222 7.08 -7.36 7.09
C GLY A 222 8.05 -6.70 6.10
N VAL A 223 9.05 -5.95 6.58
CA VAL A 223 9.98 -5.16 5.75
C VAL A 223 10.72 -6.04 4.75
N LEU A 224 11.17 -7.22 5.16
CA LEU A 224 11.92 -8.15 4.31
C LEU A 224 11.03 -9.09 3.46
N GLU A 225 9.71 -9.00 3.60
CA GLU A 225 8.76 -9.86 2.88
C GLU A 225 7.89 -9.10 1.90
N ALA A 226 7.27 -8.00 2.32
CA ALA A 226 6.13 -7.44 1.59
C ALA A 226 5.75 -5.99 1.96
N HIS A 227 6.69 -5.18 2.31
CA HIS A 227 6.45 -3.77 2.64
C HIS A 227 6.04 -2.95 1.40
N THR A 228 5.37 -1.81 1.60
CA THR A 228 4.95 -0.89 0.51
C THR A 228 6.12 -0.44 -0.35
N ASN A 229 7.28 -0.22 0.24
CA ASN A 229 8.51 0.19 -0.41
C ASN A 229 9.56 -0.92 -0.29
N HIS A 230 9.15 -2.16 -0.57
CA HIS A 230 9.83 -3.40 -0.19
C HIS A 230 11.33 -3.39 -0.55
N ILE A 231 11.69 -3.39 -1.83
CA ILE A 231 13.10 -3.51 -2.24
C ILE A 231 13.96 -2.36 -1.71
N PRO A 232 13.56 -1.09 -1.91
CA PRO A 232 14.36 0.04 -1.41
C PRO A 232 14.56 0.05 0.10
N THR A 233 13.54 -0.35 0.84
CA THR A 233 13.57 -0.32 2.31
C THR A 233 14.27 -1.53 2.90
N SER A 234 14.07 -2.72 2.33
CA SER A 234 14.69 -3.96 2.82
C SER A 234 16.21 -3.94 2.63
N GLN A 235 16.72 -3.48 1.49
CA GLN A 235 18.16 -3.33 1.27
C GLN A 235 18.81 -2.47 2.36
N ARG A 236 18.23 -1.27 2.59
CA ARG A 236 18.76 -0.32 3.57
C ARG A 236 18.67 -0.84 5.00
N LEU A 237 17.62 -1.60 5.33
CA LEU A 237 17.53 -2.24 6.64
C LEU A 237 18.58 -3.34 6.81
N VAL A 238 18.82 -4.13 5.76
CA VAL A 238 19.87 -5.16 5.78
C VAL A 238 21.26 -4.52 5.92
N ASP A 239 21.58 -3.50 5.11
CA ASP A 239 22.85 -2.75 5.22
C ASP A 239 23.00 -2.15 6.64
N ALA A 240 21.90 -1.62 7.21
CA ALA A 240 21.94 -1.10 8.57
C ALA A 240 22.29 -2.17 9.61
N MET A 241 21.71 -3.36 9.49
CA MET A 241 21.99 -4.47 10.41
C MET A 241 23.38 -5.06 10.20
N VAL A 242 23.78 -5.31 8.95
CA VAL A 242 25.00 -6.05 8.63
C VAL A 242 26.24 -5.14 8.72
N ASP A 243 26.19 -3.97 8.08
CA ASP A 243 27.36 -3.11 7.93
C ASP A 243 27.57 -2.19 9.14
N ARG A 244 26.49 -1.84 9.86
CA ARG A 244 26.55 -0.87 10.96
C ARG A 244 26.11 -1.43 12.31
N GLY A 245 25.74 -2.72 12.38
CA GLY A 245 25.32 -3.37 13.61
C GLY A 245 24.04 -2.79 14.24
N VAL A 246 23.15 -2.22 13.43
CA VAL A 246 21.90 -1.63 13.92
C VAL A 246 21.00 -2.71 14.51
N LYS A 247 20.60 -2.53 15.76
CA LYS A 247 19.68 -3.45 16.42
C LYS A 247 18.26 -3.21 15.93
N VAL A 248 17.56 -4.31 15.58
CA VAL A 248 16.17 -4.32 15.14
C VAL A 248 15.38 -5.25 16.04
N TYR A 249 14.34 -4.75 16.68
CA TYR A 249 13.41 -5.52 17.48
C TYR A 249 12.04 -5.56 16.81
N THR A 250 11.59 -6.75 16.45
CA THR A 250 10.34 -6.91 15.70
C THR A 250 9.24 -7.53 16.57
N PHE A 251 8.21 -6.73 16.87
CA PHE A 251 6.96 -7.19 17.46
C PHE A 251 6.08 -7.80 16.37
N ASP A 252 5.86 -9.11 16.42
CA ASP A 252 5.05 -9.82 15.42
C ASP A 252 4.39 -11.04 16.09
N VAL A 253 3.22 -11.41 15.59
CA VAL A 253 2.49 -12.62 16.01
C VAL A 253 3.10 -13.89 15.43
N ARG A 254 3.96 -13.74 14.43
CA ARG A 254 4.59 -14.81 13.66
C ARG A 254 6.09 -14.54 13.51
N LEU A 255 6.89 -15.59 13.55
CA LEU A 255 8.30 -15.53 13.16
C LEU A 255 8.40 -15.33 11.65
N SER A 256 8.12 -14.11 11.22
CA SER A 256 8.23 -13.68 9.83
C SER A 256 9.68 -13.60 9.39
N ASN A 257 9.96 -13.51 8.07
CA ASN A 257 11.33 -13.32 7.59
C ASN A 257 11.98 -12.07 8.20
N THR A 258 11.19 -11.03 8.44
CA THR A 258 11.66 -9.83 9.13
C THR A 258 12.00 -10.12 10.59
N ALA A 259 11.11 -10.78 11.31
CA ALA A 259 11.33 -11.16 12.71
C ALA A 259 12.52 -12.12 12.87
N ALA A 260 12.65 -13.10 11.97
CA ALA A 260 13.72 -14.09 11.98
C ALA A 260 15.11 -13.50 11.68
N LYS A 261 15.17 -12.34 11.00
CA LYS A 261 16.43 -11.64 10.70
C LYS A 261 16.70 -10.46 11.63
N SER A 262 15.74 -10.10 12.48
CA SER A 262 15.91 -9.05 13.48
C SER A 262 16.87 -9.50 14.60
N THR A 263 17.38 -8.56 15.37
CA THR A 263 18.14 -8.85 16.59
C THR A 263 17.33 -9.73 17.52
N GLU A 264 16.01 -9.47 17.58
CA GLU A 264 15.09 -10.30 18.37
C GLU A 264 13.68 -10.23 17.79
N TRP A 265 13.03 -11.38 17.67
CA TRP A 265 11.60 -11.48 17.55
C TRP A 265 10.97 -11.32 18.92
N VAL A 266 10.09 -10.36 19.08
CA VAL A 266 9.31 -10.12 20.30
C VAL A 266 7.87 -10.60 20.03
N PRO A 267 7.52 -11.84 20.46
CA PRO A 267 6.17 -12.37 20.26
C PRO A 267 5.12 -11.50 20.94
N ILE A 268 4.03 -11.19 20.23
CA ILE A 268 2.99 -10.31 20.73
C ILE A 268 1.59 -10.84 20.39
N LYS A 269 0.62 -10.68 21.29
CA LYS A 269 -0.78 -11.03 21.04
C LYS A 269 -1.37 -10.06 19.99
N PRO A 270 -2.15 -10.53 18.99
CA PRO A 270 -2.76 -9.67 17.97
C PRO A 270 -3.59 -8.53 18.55
N GLY A 271 -3.40 -7.31 18.04
CA GLY A 271 -4.14 -6.12 18.44
C GLY A 271 -3.69 -5.46 19.75
N THR A 272 -2.51 -5.85 20.28
CA THR A 272 -1.99 -5.29 21.53
C THR A 272 -0.72 -4.45 21.35
N ASP A 273 -0.30 -4.21 20.12
CA ASP A 273 0.85 -3.34 19.79
C ASP A 273 0.72 -1.96 20.43
N GLY A 274 -0.51 -1.40 20.42
CA GLY A 274 -0.82 -0.12 21.06
C GLY A 274 -0.58 -0.13 22.57
N ALA A 275 -0.86 -1.24 23.25
CA ALA A 275 -0.61 -1.38 24.69
C ALA A 275 0.88 -1.30 24.98
N VAL A 276 1.70 -1.98 24.20
CA VAL A 276 3.17 -1.96 24.33
C VAL A 276 3.70 -0.55 24.03
N ALA A 277 3.26 0.08 22.93
CA ALA A 277 3.71 1.42 22.55
C ALA A 277 3.36 2.47 23.63
N MET A 278 2.16 2.39 24.23
CA MET A 278 1.75 3.28 25.32
C MET A 278 2.56 3.06 26.60
N ALA A 279 2.87 1.80 26.91
CA ALA A 279 3.73 1.48 28.06
C ALA A 279 5.17 1.96 27.85
N MET A 280 5.69 1.86 26.63
CA MET A 280 6.99 2.45 26.29
C MET A 280 6.95 4.00 26.41
N CYS A 281 5.88 4.65 25.97
CA CYS A 281 5.68 6.09 26.20
C CYS A 281 5.67 6.41 27.70
N ASN A 282 5.00 5.61 28.54
CA ASN A 282 5.03 5.79 29.98
C ASN A 282 6.46 5.72 30.54
N VAL A 283 7.19 4.66 30.23
CA VAL A 283 8.59 4.50 30.71
C VAL A 283 9.45 5.70 30.34
N ILE A 284 9.37 6.16 29.07
CA ILE A 284 10.15 7.30 28.56
C ILE A 284 9.76 8.58 29.26
N MET A 285 8.45 8.84 29.43
CA MET A 285 7.96 10.05 30.07
C MET A 285 8.30 10.11 31.56
N GLN A 286 8.19 8.98 32.28
CA GLN A 286 8.54 8.92 33.70
C GLN A 286 10.05 9.05 33.93
N ALA A 287 10.87 8.48 33.06
CA ALA A 287 12.32 8.57 33.11
C ALA A 287 12.89 9.92 32.64
N GLY A 288 12.05 10.83 32.11
CA GLY A 288 12.52 12.13 31.62
C GLY A 288 13.35 12.05 30.33
N LEU A 289 13.27 10.93 29.58
CA LEU A 289 14.06 10.66 28.36
C LEU A 289 13.39 11.16 27.07
N TYR A 290 12.48 12.10 27.19
CA TYR A 290 11.81 12.74 26.06
C TYR A 290 12.61 13.91 25.48
N ASP A 291 12.35 14.29 24.22
CA ASP A 291 12.95 15.46 23.56
C ASP A 291 12.14 16.72 23.83
N LYS A 292 12.53 17.50 24.89
CA LYS A 292 11.85 18.74 25.23
C LYS A 292 11.78 19.74 24.08
N LYS A 293 12.76 19.76 23.16
CA LYS A 293 12.79 20.67 22.00
C LYS A 293 11.69 20.33 20.99
N PHE A 294 11.37 19.03 20.80
CA PHE A 294 10.30 18.60 19.91
C PHE A 294 8.91 18.91 20.50
N PHE A 295 8.75 18.96 21.82
CA PHE A 295 7.48 19.27 22.47
C PHE A 295 6.89 20.64 22.09
N LYS A 296 7.70 21.59 21.63
CA LYS A 296 7.20 22.85 21.06
C LYS A 296 6.22 22.60 19.92
N PHE A 297 6.44 21.56 19.13
CA PHE A 297 5.68 21.21 17.94
C PHE A 297 4.59 20.15 18.20
N ILE A 298 4.44 19.68 19.44
CA ILE A 298 3.38 18.75 19.85
C ILE A 298 2.15 19.52 20.32
N LYS A 299 0.96 19.08 19.90
CA LYS A 299 -0.33 19.42 20.50
C LYS A 299 -0.73 18.28 21.43
N ALA A 300 -0.62 18.47 22.74
CA ALA A 300 -0.93 17.49 23.78
C ALA A 300 -2.23 17.77 24.54
N THR A 301 -2.79 18.96 24.37
CA THR A 301 -4.00 19.43 25.04
C THR A 301 -4.88 20.24 24.08
N LYS A 302 -6.10 20.53 24.48
CA LYS A 302 -6.99 21.46 23.78
C LYS A 302 -6.46 22.91 23.87
N ASN A 303 -5.80 23.25 24.96
CA ASN A 303 -5.23 24.59 25.16
C ASN A 303 -4.05 24.80 24.20
N ARG A 304 -4.23 25.67 23.25
CA ARG A 304 -3.20 26.07 22.28
C ARG A 304 -1.98 26.70 22.96
N ASN A 305 -2.22 27.50 23.99
CA ASN A 305 -1.18 28.28 24.68
C ASN A 305 -0.48 27.48 25.78
N ALA A 306 -0.78 26.16 25.89
CA ALA A 306 -0.11 25.31 26.86
C ALA A 306 1.42 25.37 26.66
N SER A 307 2.12 25.64 27.73
CA SER A 307 3.58 25.66 27.78
C SER A 307 4.14 24.26 27.44
N THR A 308 5.42 24.20 27.11
CA THR A 308 6.08 22.91 26.88
C THR A 308 5.99 22.01 28.11
N ASP A 309 6.12 22.56 29.31
CA ASP A 309 6.07 21.80 30.55
C ASP A 309 4.64 21.29 30.85
N GLU A 310 3.61 22.08 30.59
CA GLU A 310 2.20 21.64 30.69
C GLU A 310 1.90 20.49 29.70
N LYS A 311 2.40 20.58 28.48
CA LYS A 311 2.25 19.48 27.47
C LYS A 311 2.92 18.21 27.96
N ILE A 312 4.13 18.31 28.52
CA ILE A 312 4.88 17.21 29.10
C ILE A 312 4.11 16.61 30.29
N ALA A 313 3.66 17.44 31.23
CA ALA A 313 2.89 17.00 32.39
C ALA A 313 1.61 16.30 31.99
N THR A 314 0.89 16.82 30.97
CA THR A 314 -0.32 16.19 30.44
C THR A 314 -0.05 14.78 29.89
N LEU A 315 0.96 14.61 29.05
CA LEU A 315 1.27 13.29 28.49
C LEU A 315 1.84 12.34 29.55
N LYS A 316 2.65 12.86 30.48
CA LYS A 316 3.16 12.09 31.63
C LYS A 316 2.02 11.53 32.47
N LYS A 317 1.03 12.36 32.82
CA LYS A 317 -0.20 11.94 33.52
C LYS A 317 -1.03 10.95 32.71
N HIS A 318 -1.23 11.20 31.42
CA HIS A 318 -2.02 10.33 30.56
C HIS A 318 -1.43 8.92 30.44
N PHE A 319 -0.12 8.83 30.21
CA PHE A 319 0.55 7.52 30.05
C PHE A 319 0.83 6.81 31.37
N ALA A 320 0.75 7.44 32.53
CA ALA A 320 1.06 6.83 33.83
C ALA A 320 0.31 5.51 34.10
N LYS A 321 -0.93 5.39 33.66
CA LYS A 321 -1.76 4.19 33.81
C LYS A 321 -1.33 3.01 32.95
N TYR A 322 -0.53 3.24 31.91
CA TYR A 322 -0.05 2.20 30.99
C TYR A 322 1.32 1.73 31.44
N THR A 323 1.38 0.97 32.53
CA THR A 323 2.65 0.43 33.05
C THR A 323 3.16 -0.73 32.19
N PRO A 324 4.46 -1.07 32.22
CA PRO A 324 4.97 -2.27 31.57
C PRO A 324 4.27 -3.55 32.03
N GLU A 325 3.91 -3.66 33.32
CA GLU A 325 3.22 -4.81 33.91
C GLU A 325 1.79 -4.93 33.39
N TRP A 326 1.09 -3.78 33.26
CA TRP A 326 -0.23 -3.75 32.61
C TRP A 326 -0.14 -4.20 31.15
N ALA A 327 0.83 -3.69 30.39
CA ALA A 327 1.00 -4.04 28.99
C ALA A 327 1.41 -5.52 28.82
N ALA A 328 2.23 -6.05 29.72
CA ALA A 328 2.60 -7.46 29.72
C ALA A 328 1.38 -8.39 29.88
N LYS A 329 0.45 -8.05 30.78
CA LYS A 329 -0.81 -8.80 30.93
C LYS A 329 -1.68 -8.77 29.68
N LYS A 330 -1.65 -7.68 28.89
CA LYS A 330 -2.43 -7.54 27.65
C LYS A 330 -1.77 -8.22 26.46
N SER A 331 -0.46 -8.04 26.32
CA SER A 331 0.29 -8.40 25.10
C SER A 331 1.04 -9.73 25.17
N GLY A 332 1.32 -10.23 26.37
CA GLY A 332 2.23 -11.36 26.57
C GLY A 332 3.71 -11.00 26.50
N VAL A 333 4.06 -9.76 26.16
CA VAL A 333 5.46 -9.29 26.15
C VAL A 333 5.91 -9.03 27.59
N PRO A 334 7.04 -9.60 28.07
CA PRO A 334 7.50 -9.42 29.45
C PRO A 334 7.71 -7.93 29.80
N ALA A 335 7.26 -7.52 30.98
CA ALA A 335 7.35 -6.12 31.45
C ALA A 335 8.79 -5.60 31.44
N ALA A 336 9.75 -6.43 31.86
CA ALA A 336 11.18 -6.09 31.84
C ALA A 336 11.66 -5.81 30.40
N LYS A 337 11.18 -6.58 29.40
CA LYS A 337 11.51 -6.38 27.99
C LYS A 337 10.93 -5.04 27.47
N ILE A 338 9.66 -4.75 27.78
CA ILE A 338 9.03 -3.47 27.41
C ILE A 338 9.84 -2.30 27.98
N LYS A 339 10.21 -2.37 29.28
CA LYS A 339 10.98 -1.33 29.96
C LYS A 339 12.38 -1.17 29.35
N SER A 340 13.11 -2.27 29.12
CA SER A 340 14.47 -2.22 28.57
C SER A 340 14.50 -1.64 27.16
N LEU A 341 13.58 -2.07 26.28
CA LEU A 341 13.48 -1.56 24.91
C LEU A 341 13.07 -0.09 24.86
N ALA A 342 12.18 0.35 25.75
CA ALA A 342 11.78 1.75 25.84
C ALA A 342 12.97 2.66 26.21
N LEU A 343 13.75 2.25 27.20
CA LEU A 343 14.94 2.99 27.65
C LEU A 343 16.04 2.99 26.57
N GLU A 344 16.31 1.84 25.93
CA GLU A 344 17.31 1.75 24.87
C GLU A 344 16.91 2.59 23.66
N PHE A 345 15.64 2.54 23.21
CA PHE A 345 15.11 3.37 22.15
C PHE A 345 15.24 4.87 22.43
N ALA A 346 14.94 5.29 23.65
CA ALA A 346 15.00 6.71 24.02
C ALA A 346 16.44 7.24 24.13
N LYS A 347 17.38 6.38 24.55
CA LYS A 347 18.81 6.73 24.70
C LYS A 347 19.59 6.67 23.40
N THR A 348 19.21 5.79 22.48
CA THR A 348 19.91 5.62 21.19
C THR A 348 19.39 6.63 20.19
N LYS A 349 20.27 7.50 19.67
CA LYS A 349 19.92 8.55 18.72
C LYS A 349 20.83 8.51 17.49
N PRO A 350 20.31 8.63 16.28
CA PRO A 350 18.88 8.62 15.93
C PRO A 350 18.29 7.19 16.00
N ALA A 351 17.01 7.10 16.26
CA ALA A 351 16.28 5.84 16.28
C ALA A 351 15.03 5.91 15.40
N CYS A 352 14.64 4.78 14.85
CA CYS A 352 13.49 4.69 13.97
C CYS A 352 12.41 3.77 14.55
N VAL A 353 11.15 4.15 14.37
CA VAL A 353 10.03 3.24 14.59
C VAL A 353 9.27 3.04 13.30
N ILE A 354 9.10 1.78 12.90
CA ILE A 354 8.30 1.41 11.75
C ILE A 354 7.05 0.64 12.20
N SER A 355 5.92 0.97 11.62
CA SER A 355 4.65 0.28 11.80
C SER A 355 4.01 0.01 10.44
N TYR A 356 3.25 -1.06 10.37
CA TYR A 356 2.51 -1.34 9.16
C TYR A 356 1.22 -2.11 9.49
N ARG A 357 0.66 -2.79 8.50
CA ARG A 357 -0.64 -3.42 8.54
C ARG A 357 -0.80 -4.45 9.68
N GLY A 358 0.26 -5.16 10.07
CA GLY A 358 0.21 -6.11 11.18
C GLY A 358 -0.23 -5.49 12.51
N ALA A 359 0.19 -4.24 12.79
CA ALA A 359 -0.21 -3.53 13.99
C ALA A 359 -1.54 -2.76 13.86
N VAL A 360 -1.99 -2.41 12.64
CA VAL A 360 -3.11 -1.47 12.44
C VAL A 360 -4.35 -2.05 11.76
N ALA A 361 -4.32 -3.29 11.27
CA ALA A 361 -5.50 -3.91 10.65
C ALA A 361 -6.42 -4.58 11.69
N HIS A 362 -6.70 -3.86 12.75
CA HIS A 362 -7.48 -4.26 13.94
C HIS A 362 -8.61 -3.27 14.23
N TYR A 363 -9.51 -3.65 15.12
CA TYR A 363 -10.56 -2.78 15.65
C TYR A 363 -10.00 -1.48 16.27
N ASN A 364 -8.89 -1.61 16.98
CA ASN A 364 -8.20 -0.52 17.68
C ASN A 364 -6.98 0.03 16.91
N GLY A 365 -6.89 -0.27 15.61
CA GLY A 365 -5.72 0.03 14.79
C GLY A 365 -5.39 1.52 14.69
N ASN A 366 -6.40 2.39 14.71
CA ASN A 366 -6.19 3.83 14.66
C ASN A 366 -5.42 4.35 15.89
N ASP A 367 -5.85 3.98 17.09
CA ASP A 367 -5.18 4.41 18.33
C ASP A 367 -3.83 3.71 18.52
N THR A 368 -3.71 2.46 18.07
CA THR A 368 -2.41 1.75 18.01
C THR A 368 -1.40 2.53 17.18
N GLU A 369 -1.76 2.94 15.97
CA GLU A 369 -0.84 3.70 15.10
C GLU A 369 -0.52 5.08 15.70
N ARG A 370 -1.50 5.76 16.30
CA ARG A 370 -1.27 7.04 17.00
C ARG A 370 -0.32 6.88 18.18
N ALA A 371 -0.42 5.79 18.94
CA ALA A 371 0.51 5.50 20.05
C ALA A 371 1.94 5.25 19.53
N ILE A 372 2.10 4.47 18.46
CA ILE A 372 3.41 4.22 17.84
C ILE A 372 4.03 5.50 17.28
N GLN A 373 3.22 6.36 16.66
CA GLN A 373 3.70 7.67 16.19
C GLN A 373 4.07 8.60 17.35
N THR A 374 3.33 8.56 18.45
CA THR A 374 3.62 9.32 19.68
C THR A 374 4.94 8.90 20.29
N LEU A 375 5.24 7.59 20.30
CA LEU A 375 6.53 7.06 20.75
C LEU A 375 7.71 7.66 19.99
N ALA A 376 7.59 7.77 18.64
CA ALA A 376 8.60 8.46 17.83
C ALA A 376 8.68 9.96 18.12
N ALA A 377 7.52 10.61 18.32
CA ALA A 377 7.43 12.06 18.52
C ALA A 377 8.02 12.51 19.85
N ILE A 378 7.64 11.84 20.96
CA ILE A 378 8.16 12.25 22.29
C ILE A 378 9.67 12.08 22.40
N THR A 379 10.28 11.23 21.55
CA THR A 379 11.73 11.03 21.51
C THR A 379 12.43 11.86 20.43
N GLY A 380 11.70 12.73 19.71
CA GLY A 380 12.26 13.61 18.67
C GLY A 380 12.68 12.87 17.39
N ASN A 381 12.20 11.66 17.16
CA ASN A 381 12.54 10.82 15.99
C ASN A 381 11.56 11.00 14.82
N ILE A 382 11.09 12.23 14.59
CA ILE A 382 10.19 12.60 13.50
C ILE A 382 10.87 13.60 12.55
N ASP A 383 10.89 13.27 11.26
CA ASP A 383 11.40 14.12 10.18
C ASP A 383 12.87 14.53 10.37
N ASN A 384 13.66 13.66 10.99
CA ASN A 384 15.10 13.80 11.24
C ASN A 384 15.89 12.69 10.53
N PRO A 385 17.19 12.88 10.27
CA PRO A 385 18.06 11.79 9.79
C PRO A 385 17.97 10.58 10.74
N GLY A 386 17.76 9.40 10.17
CA GLY A 386 17.64 8.14 10.90
C GLY A 386 16.32 7.91 11.62
N GLY A 387 15.35 8.81 11.48
CA GLY A 387 14.03 8.71 12.10
C GLY A 387 12.91 8.32 11.13
N ARG A 388 11.68 8.49 11.60
CA ARG A 388 10.47 8.37 10.80
C ARG A 388 10.17 9.69 10.09
N CYS A 389 10.27 9.71 8.77
CA CYS A 389 10.28 10.91 7.97
C CYS A 389 9.01 11.08 7.15
N ARG A 390 8.75 12.31 6.71
CA ARG A 390 7.73 12.58 5.71
C ARG A 390 8.16 12.00 4.36
N ALA A 391 7.18 11.48 3.63
CA ALA A 391 7.43 10.94 2.31
C ALA A 391 7.88 12.03 1.32
N VAL A 392 8.93 11.74 0.59
CA VAL A 392 9.43 12.54 -0.53
C VAL A 392 9.32 11.71 -1.81
N GLY A 393 8.63 12.24 -2.81
CA GLY A 393 8.44 11.59 -4.11
C GLY A 393 8.45 12.61 -5.23
N ALA A 394 8.49 12.11 -6.46
CA ALA A 394 8.44 12.91 -7.67
C ALA A 394 7.19 13.80 -7.75
N LYS A 395 7.37 15.02 -8.19
CA LYS A 395 6.29 16.00 -8.36
C LYS A 395 6.04 16.27 -9.84
N TRP A 396 5.40 15.33 -10.50
CA TRP A 396 5.03 15.45 -11.89
C TRP A 396 4.05 16.59 -12.16
N LYS A 397 4.31 17.33 -13.22
CA LYS A 397 3.34 18.23 -13.86
C LYS A 397 2.75 17.50 -15.07
N TYR A 398 1.45 17.67 -15.29
CA TYR A 398 0.75 16.86 -16.28
C TYR A 398 -0.46 17.62 -16.87
N PRO A 399 -0.99 17.23 -18.03
CA PRO A 399 -2.23 17.76 -18.60
C PRO A 399 -3.40 17.55 -17.63
N LYS A 400 -4.29 18.54 -17.51
CA LYS A 400 -5.40 18.51 -16.53
C LYS A 400 -6.71 17.94 -17.08
N GLY A 401 -6.74 17.58 -18.36
CA GLY A 401 -7.97 17.28 -19.08
C GLY A 401 -8.85 18.51 -19.32
N PRO A 402 -10.13 18.34 -19.69
CA PRO A 402 -11.00 19.44 -20.04
C PRO A 402 -11.08 20.51 -18.93
N LYS A 403 -11.06 21.79 -19.34
CA LYS A 403 -11.16 22.92 -18.40
C LYS A 403 -12.55 23.00 -17.76
N LYS A 404 -13.60 22.85 -18.56
CA LYS A 404 -14.99 22.80 -18.09
C LYS A 404 -15.35 21.36 -17.73
N LYS A 405 -15.74 21.12 -16.49
CA LYS A 405 -16.20 19.82 -15.99
C LYS A 405 -17.55 19.99 -15.29
N PRO A 406 -18.47 19.03 -15.44
CA PRO A 406 -19.75 19.08 -14.74
C PRO A 406 -19.55 19.00 -13.23
N LYS A 407 -20.54 19.49 -12.47
CA LYS A 407 -20.58 19.28 -11.03
C LYS A 407 -20.77 17.79 -10.76
N GLY A 408 -19.73 17.13 -10.26
CA GLY A 408 -19.78 15.68 -10.10
C GLY A 408 -20.76 15.24 -9.02
N LYS A 409 -21.57 14.24 -9.34
CA LYS A 409 -22.54 13.57 -8.46
C LYS A 409 -22.00 12.24 -7.95
N ALA A 410 -22.46 11.76 -6.80
CA ALA A 410 -22.07 10.48 -6.21
C ALA A 410 -23.25 9.80 -5.52
N LEU A 411 -23.38 8.50 -5.71
CA LEU A 411 -24.16 7.65 -4.81
C LEU A 411 -23.52 7.64 -3.41
N LYS A 412 -24.31 7.43 -2.37
CA LYS A 412 -23.79 7.40 -0.99
C LYS A 412 -22.86 6.22 -0.73
N ILE A 413 -22.97 5.14 -1.51
CA ILE A 413 -22.08 3.98 -1.46
C ILE A 413 -20.59 4.32 -1.64
N ALA A 414 -20.27 5.38 -2.40
CA ALA A 414 -18.89 5.80 -2.63
C ALA A 414 -18.14 6.26 -1.37
N LYS A 415 -18.88 6.57 -0.30
CA LYS A 415 -18.31 7.03 0.98
C LYS A 415 -18.20 5.93 2.03
N GLY A 416 -18.58 4.72 1.70
CA GLY A 416 -18.73 3.65 2.66
C GLY A 416 -20.02 3.80 3.52
N PHE A 417 -20.22 2.91 4.49
CA PHE A 417 -21.42 2.95 5.34
C PHE A 417 -21.50 4.26 6.10
N PRO A 418 -22.56 5.07 5.92
CA PRO A 418 -22.79 6.23 6.77
C PRO A 418 -22.95 5.78 8.23
N GLY A 419 -22.09 6.29 9.12
CA GLY A 419 -22.12 5.96 10.53
C GLY A 419 -21.33 4.72 10.97
N ALA A 420 -20.83 3.90 10.04
CA ALA A 420 -19.99 2.74 10.40
C ALA A 420 -18.59 3.13 10.87
N SER A 421 -18.08 4.30 10.50
CA SER A 421 -16.78 4.81 10.89
C SER A 421 -16.78 6.33 10.96
N ALA A 422 -16.01 6.88 11.91
CA ALA A 422 -16.00 8.32 12.17
C ALA A 422 -15.34 9.14 11.04
N TYR A 423 -14.23 8.65 10.52
CA TYR A 423 -13.39 9.30 9.52
C TYR A 423 -12.91 8.34 8.43
N PRO A 424 -13.80 7.78 7.61
CA PRO A 424 -13.41 6.88 6.51
C PRO A 424 -12.83 7.69 5.34
N THR A 425 -11.72 8.38 5.55
CA THR A 425 -11.11 9.30 4.57
C THR A 425 -10.69 8.60 3.30
N HIS A 426 -10.35 7.32 3.41
CA HIS A 426 -9.99 6.46 2.29
C HIS A 426 -11.13 5.54 1.85
N GLY A 427 -12.34 5.77 2.36
CA GLY A 427 -13.54 4.98 2.13
C GLY A 427 -13.57 3.68 2.95
N ALA A 428 -14.73 3.03 2.96
CA ALA A 428 -14.92 1.65 3.42
C ALA A 428 -15.36 0.79 2.23
N ASN A 429 -14.57 0.82 1.17
CA ASN A 429 -14.96 0.32 -0.15
C ASN A 429 -15.13 -1.20 -0.21
N HIS A 430 -14.58 -1.94 0.74
CA HIS A 430 -14.82 -3.38 0.89
C HIS A 430 -16.28 -3.70 1.23
N GLN A 431 -17.03 -2.73 1.71
CA GLN A 431 -18.46 -2.89 2.05
C GLN A 431 -19.40 -2.47 0.91
N VAL A 432 -18.88 -2.01 -0.21
CA VAL A 432 -19.68 -1.45 -1.31
C VAL A 432 -20.73 -2.44 -1.82
N LEU A 433 -20.41 -3.71 -1.98
CA LEU A 433 -21.36 -4.71 -2.45
C LEU A 433 -22.51 -4.91 -1.46
N LYS A 434 -22.22 -4.99 -0.15
CA LYS A 434 -23.27 -5.02 0.90
C LYS A 434 -24.18 -3.80 0.86
N MET A 435 -23.61 -2.61 0.62
CA MET A 435 -24.39 -1.38 0.51
C MET A 435 -25.29 -1.36 -0.73
N ILE A 436 -24.83 -1.94 -1.84
CA ILE A 436 -25.63 -2.12 -3.05
C ILE A 436 -26.80 -3.07 -2.77
N LYS A 437 -26.55 -4.19 -2.09
CA LYS A 437 -27.59 -5.15 -1.64
C LYS A 437 -28.63 -4.46 -0.76
N ASP A 438 -28.21 -3.72 0.25
CA ASP A 438 -29.10 -2.95 1.16
C ASP A 438 -29.93 -1.88 0.42
N GLY A 439 -29.41 -1.30 -0.65
CA GLY A 439 -30.10 -0.33 -1.50
C GLY A 439 -30.27 1.07 -0.92
N LYS A 440 -30.10 1.28 0.40
CA LYS A 440 -30.32 2.58 1.08
C LYS A 440 -29.36 3.69 0.60
N ALA A 441 -28.23 3.31 0.08
CA ALA A 441 -27.22 4.24 -0.42
C ALA A 441 -27.36 4.52 -1.94
N GLY A 442 -28.34 3.92 -2.60
CA GLY A 442 -28.53 3.88 -4.05
C GLY A 442 -27.77 2.73 -4.71
N ARG A 443 -28.19 2.36 -5.91
CA ARG A 443 -27.59 1.28 -6.70
C ARG A 443 -26.99 1.82 -7.99
N PRO A 444 -25.82 1.34 -8.44
CA PRO A 444 -25.30 1.66 -9.76
C PRO A 444 -26.09 0.90 -10.85
N GLU A 445 -26.26 1.51 -12.00
CA GLU A 445 -26.75 0.81 -13.20
C GLU A 445 -25.59 0.22 -14.02
N VAL A 446 -24.43 0.88 -13.96
CA VAL A 446 -23.19 0.36 -14.55
C VAL A 446 -22.13 0.30 -13.46
N TYR A 447 -21.60 -0.88 -13.21
CA TYR A 447 -20.48 -1.10 -12.31
C TYR A 447 -19.26 -1.60 -13.10
N MET A 448 -18.24 -0.78 -13.21
CA MET A 448 -16.98 -1.12 -13.86
C MET A 448 -15.87 -1.24 -12.83
N TRP A 449 -15.12 -2.35 -12.85
CA TRP A 449 -13.91 -2.48 -12.03
C TRP A 449 -12.66 -2.68 -12.89
N TYR A 450 -11.59 -2.05 -12.43
CA TYR A 450 -10.29 -2.03 -13.10
C TYR A 450 -9.19 -2.56 -12.19
N CYS A 451 -8.50 -3.62 -12.63
CA CYS A 451 -7.43 -4.26 -11.85
C CYS A 451 -7.83 -4.50 -10.38
N TYR A 452 -9.04 -4.96 -10.16
CA TYR A 452 -9.64 -5.21 -8.86
C TYR A 452 -10.50 -6.48 -8.93
N THR A 453 -10.40 -7.30 -7.90
CA THR A 453 -11.22 -8.52 -7.77
C THR A 453 -11.99 -8.47 -6.44
N PRO A 454 -13.15 -7.79 -6.39
CA PRO A 454 -13.92 -7.59 -5.16
C PRO A 454 -14.34 -8.90 -4.49
N VAL A 455 -14.59 -9.95 -5.25
CA VAL A 455 -15.01 -11.24 -4.72
C VAL A 455 -13.89 -11.93 -3.93
N TYR A 456 -12.67 -11.91 -4.46
CA TYR A 456 -11.52 -12.54 -3.81
C TYR A 456 -10.85 -11.62 -2.80
N ALA A 457 -10.76 -10.31 -3.08
CA ALA A 457 -9.98 -9.39 -2.26
C ALA A 457 -10.69 -8.90 -0.98
N ASN A 458 -12.02 -8.97 -0.92
CA ASN A 458 -12.79 -8.59 0.27
C ASN A 458 -13.09 -9.83 1.13
N GLY A 459 -13.45 -9.62 2.37
CA GLY A 459 -14.01 -10.68 3.23
C GLY A 459 -15.39 -11.13 2.75
N GLU A 460 -15.89 -12.25 3.28
CA GLU A 460 -17.22 -12.80 2.96
C GLU A 460 -17.38 -13.10 1.46
N CYS A 461 -16.47 -13.91 0.91
CA CYS A 461 -16.46 -14.22 -0.52
C CYS A 461 -17.82 -14.68 -1.07
N GLN A 462 -18.56 -15.55 -0.33
CA GLN A 462 -19.85 -16.05 -0.78
C GLN A 462 -20.87 -14.93 -0.96
N GLU A 463 -20.99 -14.03 0.00
CA GLU A 463 -21.93 -12.90 -0.10
C GLU A 463 -21.60 -11.99 -1.28
N ASN A 464 -20.30 -11.74 -1.53
CA ASN A 464 -19.86 -10.95 -2.68
C ASN A 464 -20.22 -11.64 -4.02
N ILE A 465 -20.12 -12.96 -4.10
CA ILE A 465 -20.54 -13.76 -5.26
C ILE A 465 -22.04 -13.59 -5.50
N ASP A 466 -22.84 -13.78 -4.45
CA ASP A 466 -24.30 -13.74 -4.54
C ASP A 466 -24.81 -12.37 -5.00
N ILE A 467 -24.21 -11.29 -4.45
CA ILE A 467 -24.55 -9.91 -4.84
C ILE A 467 -24.19 -9.64 -6.31
N LEU A 468 -23.02 -10.08 -6.78
CA LEU A 468 -22.63 -9.86 -8.16
C LEU A 468 -23.42 -10.72 -9.15
N LYS A 469 -23.90 -11.90 -8.74
CA LYS A 469 -24.79 -12.74 -9.56
C LYS A 469 -26.17 -12.14 -9.76
N ASP A 470 -26.64 -11.34 -8.83
CA ASP A 470 -27.99 -10.76 -8.88
C ASP A 470 -28.03 -9.54 -9.82
N GLU A 471 -28.53 -9.76 -11.02
CA GLU A 471 -28.65 -8.72 -12.07
C GLU A 471 -29.67 -7.62 -11.69
N SER A 472 -30.57 -7.87 -10.74
CA SER A 472 -31.51 -6.86 -10.25
C SER A 472 -30.83 -5.82 -9.37
N LEU A 473 -29.71 -6.16 -8.75
CA LEU A 473 -28.91 -5.25 -7.92
C LEU A 473 -27.97 -4.37 -8.77
N ILE A 474 -27.39 -4.96 -9.83
CA ILE A 474 -26.46 -4.29 -10.72
C ILE A 474 -26.75 -4.74 -12.16
N PRO A 475 -27.48 -3.96 -12.94
CA PRO A 475 -27.94 -4.38 -14.28
C PRO A 475 -26.80 -4.65 -15.27
N PHE A 476 -25.68 -3.94 -15.18
CA PHE A 476 -24.57 -4.12 -16.11
C PHE A 476 -23.21 -3.98 -15.44
N THR A 477 -22.37 -4.98 -15.64
CA THR A 477 -21.02 -5.04 -15.06
C THR A 477 -19.94 -5.15 -16.13
N VAL A 478 -18.83 -4.41 -15.93
CA VAL A 478 -17.67 -4.42 -16.83
C VAL A 478 -16.41 -4.68 -16.03
N CYS A 479 -15.68 -5.74 -16.39
CA CYS A 479 -14.35 -6.03 -15.86
C CYS A 479 -13.28 -5.56 -16.82
N VAL A 480 -12.31 -4.79 -16.33
CA VAL A 480 -11.11 -4.41 -17.10
C VAL A 480 -9.91 -5.04 -16.44
N ASN A 481 -9.38 -6.11 -17.02
CA ASN A 481 -8.29 -6.87 -16.43
C ASN A 481 -7.44 -7.57 -17.50
N ALA A 482 -6.21 -7.93 -17.15
CA ALA A 482 -5.32 -8.73 -17.99
C ALA A 482 -5.57 -10.24 -17.81
N TYR A 483 -6.15 -10.64 -16.69
CA TYR A 483 -6.35 -12.04 -16.29
C TYR A 483 -7.80 -12.32 -15.94
N TYR A 484 -8.23 -13.53 -16.23
CA TYR A 484 -9.54 -14.03 -15.83
C TYR A 484 -9.46 -14.50 -14.38
N ASP A 485 -10.22 -13.86 -13.51
CA ASP A 485 -10.27 -14.14 -12.07
C ASP A 485 -11.74 -14.35 -11.60
N GLU A 486 -11.91 -14.60 -10.31
CA GLU A 486 -13.20 -14.86 -9.67
C GLU A 486 -14.23 -13.75 -9.90
N SER A 487 -13.78 -12.50 -10.00
CA SER A 487 -14.66 -11.37 -10.27
C SER A 487 -14.93 -11.18 -11.76
N ALA A 488 -13.93 -11.44 -12.60
CA ALA A 488 -14.11 -11.46 -14.05
C ALA A 488 -15.15 -12.50 -14.47
N ALA A 489 -15.17 -13.67 -13.81
CA ALA A 489 -16.16 -14.72 -14.02
C ALA A 489 -17.62 -14.26 -13.79
N LEU A 490 -17.83 -13.18 -13.05
CA LEU A 490 -19.13 -12.60 -12.70
C LEU A 490 -19.42 -11.29 -13.46
N ALA A 491 -18.65 -10.95 -14.48
CA ALA A 491 -18.90 -9.77 -15.31
C ALA A 491 -19.86 -10.08 -16.47
N ASP A 492 -20.52 -9.04 -17.00
CA ASP A 492 -21.27 -9.11 -18.25
C ASP A 492 -20.37 -8.89 -19.46
N MET A 493 -19.33 -8.07 -19.28
CA MET A 493 -18.35 -7.75 -20.31
C MET A 493 -16.94 -7.70 -19.71
N ILE A 494 -15.96 -8.23 -20.43
CA ILE A 494 -14.56 -8.13 -20.06
C ILE A 494 -13.81 -7.39 -21.17
N LEU A 495 -13.09 -6.34 -20.78
CA LEU A 495 -12.20 -5.58 -21.66
C LEU A 495 -10.75 -5.99 -21.35
N PRO A 496 -10.02 -6.54 -22.33
CA PRO A 496 -8.66 -7.03 -22.13
C PRO A 496 -7.70 -5.86 -21.94
N ASN A 497 -7.11 -5.77 -20.75
CA ASN A 497 -6.04 -4.83 -20.45
C ASN A 497 -4.68 -5.49 -20.64
N PRO A 498 -3.67 -4.83 -21.19
CA PRO A 498 -2.34 -5.41 -21.32
C PRO A 498 -1.67 -5.58 -19.95
N SER A 499 -0.63 -6.39 -19.90
CA SER A 499 0.29 -6.45 -18.75
C SER A 499 1.01 -5.10 -18.59
N TYR A 500 1.47 -4.81 -17.39
CA TYR A 500 2.24 -3.59 -17.12
C TYR A 500 3.57 -3.50 -17.91
N LEU A 501 4.00 -4.57 -18.53
CA LEU A 501 5.19 -4.64 -19.39
C LEU A 501 4.92 -4.18 -20.83
N GLU A 502 3.66 -3.83 -21.13
CA GLU A 502 3.15 -3.51 -22.47
C GLU A 502 2.53 -2.11 -22.54
N TRP A 503 2.64 -1.24 -21.49
CA TRP A 503 1.99 0.06 -21.48
C TRP A 503 2.87 1.22 -21.03
N TRP A 504 2.44 2.44 -21.36
CA TRP A 504 3.07 3.69 -20.90
C TRP A 504 2.51 4.18 -19.57
N ASP A 505 3.38 4.66 -18.67
CA ASP A 505 3.01 5.35 -17.43
C ASP A 505 4.20 6.20 -16.93
N TRP A 506 4.00 6.99 -15.89
CA TRP A 506 5.07 7.55 -15.07
C TRP A 506 4.79 7.28 -13.59
N GLU A 507 5.82 7.30 -12.79
CA GLU A 507 5.76 6.89 -11.40
C GLU A 507 6.14 8.00 -10.43
N ASP A 508 5.52 7.97 -9.26
CA ASP A 508 5.63 8.98 -8.21
C ASP A 508 5.91 8.38 -6.83
N MET A 509 6.53 7.20 -6.78
CA MET A 509 6.75 6.49 -5.52
C MET A 509 7.71 7.27 -4.61
N VAL A 510 7.50 7.12 -3.29
CA VAL A 510 8.37 7.74 -2.29
C VAL A 510 9.78 7.15 -2.34
N SER A 511 10.77 8.01 -2.17
CA SER A 511 12.17 7.63 -2.14
C SER A 511 12.67 7.52 -0.69
N PRO A 512 13.26 6.41 -0.29
CA PRO A 512 13.84 6.25 1.04
C PRO A 512 15.07 7.15 1.28
N THR A 513 15.70 7.66 0.22
CA THR A 513 16.83 8.61 0.32
C THR A 513 16.40 10.04 0.64
N GLN A 514 15.09 10.33 0.78
CA GLN A 514 14.53 11.67 0.91
C GLN A 514 14.86 12.60 -0.28
N VAL A 515 15.30 12.06 -1.41
CA VAL A 515 15.52 12.74 -2.69
C VAL A 515 14.48 12.25 -3.70
N PRO A 516 13.76 13.14 -4.41
CA PRO A 516 12.81 12.73 -5.44
C PRO A 516 13.49 12.02 -6.60
N GLU A 517 12.93 10.90 -7.03
CA GLU A 517 13.34 10.19 -8.25
C GLU A 517 12.15 10.12 -9.20
N TYR A 518 12.37 10.51 -10.45
CA TYR A 518 11.40 10.48 -11.54
C TYR A 518 11.71 9.27 -12.40
N TYR A 519 10.72 8.47 -12.76
CA TYR A 519 10.90 7.39 -13.72
C TYR A 519 9.61 7.12 -14.49
N ILE A 520 9.79 6.63 -15.73
CA ILE A 520 8.69 6.25 -16.59
C ILE A 520 8.59 4.74 -16.69
N ARG A 521 7.42 4.30 -17.08
CA ARG A 521 7.19 2.97 -17.64
C ARG A 521 6.94 3.13 -19.11
N GLN A 522 7.70 2.40 -19.92
CA GLN A 522 7.48 2.24 -21.34
C GLN A 522 7.31 0.75 -21.66
N PRO A 523 6.56 0.41 -22.71
CA PRO A 523 6.35 -0.98 -23.09
C PRO A 523 7.65 -1.63 -23.58
N PHE A 524 7.87 -2.88 -23.18
CA PHE A 524 8.96 -3.71 -23.74
C PHE A 524 8.56 -4.35 -25.07
N VAL A 525 7.30 -4.69 -25.18
CA VAL A 525 6.71 -5.30 -26.36
C VAL A 525 5.35 -4.67 -26.65
N LYS A 526 4.85 -4.82 -27.86
CA LYS A 526 3.47 -4.43 -28.21
C LYS A 526 2.47 -5.24 -27.37
N PRO A 527 1.30 -4.68 -27.06
CA PRO A 527 0.23 -5.43 -26.39
C PRO A 527 -0.10 -6.74 -27.11
N LEU A 528 -0.17 -7.84 -26.36
CA LEU A 528 -0.48 -9.16 -26.91
C LEU A 528 -1.96 -9.27 -27.25
N GLY A 529 -2.25 -9.98 -28.34
CA GLY A 529 -3.61 -10.14 -28.85
C GLY A 529 -4.23 -8.80 -29.24
N GLU A 530 -5.47 -8.60 -28.84
CA GLU A 530 -6.20 -7.35 -29.02
C GLU A 530 -6.28 -6.52 -27.70
N SER A 531 -5.42 -6.81 -26.71
CA SER A 531 -5.46 -6.07 -25.46
C SER A 531 -5.08 -4.59 -25.69
N ARG A 532 -5.81 -3.68 -25.04
CA ARG A 532 -5.62 -2.23 -25.16
C ARG A 532 -5.48 -1.59 -23.80
N ASP A 533 -4.50 -0.69 -23.66
CA ASP A 533 -4.31 0.06 -22.43
C ASP A 533 -5.59 0.80 -22.04
N PHE A 534 -6.10 0.55 -20.86
CA PHE A 534 -7.34 1.18 -20.38
C PHE A 534 -7.24 2.71 -20.37
N LYS A 535 -6.06 3.27 -20.27
CA LYS A 535 -5.84 4.71 -20.38
C LYS A 535 -6.20 5.23 -21.77
N ASP A 536 -5.89 4.48 -22.82
CA ASP A 536 -6.24 4.78 -24.20
C ASP A 536 -7.75 4.51 -24.44
N VAL A 537 -8.25 3.41 -23.86
CA VAL A 537 -9.69 3.07 -23.93
C VAL A 537 -10.56 4.18 -23.34
N VAL A 538 -10.18 4.80 -22.22
CA VAL A 538 -10.99 5.91 -21.67
C VAL A 538 -10.88 7.18 -22.47
N CYS A 539 -9.79 7.41 -23.21
CA CYS A 539 -9.72 8.51 -24.18
C CYS A 539 -10.72 8.31 -25.33
N GLU A 540 -10.77 7.08 -25.86
CA GLU A 540 -11.72 6.73 -26.90
C GLU A 540 -13.18 6.80 -26.41
N LEU A 541 -13.47 6.26 -25.22
CA LEU A 541 -14.80 6.39 -24.61
C LEU A 541 -15.21 7.87 -24.45
N ALA A 542 -14.28 8.72 -24.02
CA ALA A 542 -14.55 10.16 -23.89
C ALA A 542 -14.90 10.81 -25.25
N ASN A 543 -14.17 10.44 -26.30
CA ASN A 543 -14.43 10.90 -27.67
C ASN A 543 -15.80 10.43 -28.15
N ARG A 544 -16.15 9.15 -27.99
CA ARG A 544 -17.47 8.58 -28.35
C ARG A 544 -18.63 9.25 -27.61
N MET A 545 -18.37 9.76 -26.41
CA MET A 545 -19.38 10.46 -25.61
C MET A 545 -19.33 11.99 -25.77
N GLY A 546 -18.49 12.54 -26.66
CA GLY A 546 -18.47 13.97 -27.01
C GLY A 546 -17.74 14.87 -25.99
N PHE A 547 -16.80 14.36 -25.20
CA PHE A 547 -15.98 15.17 -24.28
C PHE A 547 -14.48 14.78 -24.30
N PRO A 548 -13.77 15.09 -25.40
CA PRO A 548 -12.36 14.73 -25.56
C PRO A 548 -11.50 15.24 -24.39
N LEU A 549 -10.49 14.45 -24.00
CA LEU A 549 -9.68 14.75 -22.81
C LEU A 549 -8.53 15.75 -23.08
N GLY A 550 -8.26 16.06 -24.35
CA GLY A 550 -7.14 16.93 -24.77
C GLY A 550 -5.80 16.17 -24.88
N PHE A 551 -5.87 14.85 -24.92
CA PHE A 551 -4.83 13.89 -25.28
C PHE A 551 -5.53 12.58 -25.67
N ASN A 552 -4.87 11.76 -26.52
CA ASN A 552 -5.49 10.59 -27.12
C ASN A 552 -4.91 9.27 -26.64
N SER A 553 -3.73 9.29 -25.99
CA SER A 553 -3.07 8.09 -25.51
C SER A 553 -2.29 8.32 -24.21
N ALA A 554 -1.96 7.20 -23.57
CA ALA A 554 -1.07 7.18 -22.39
C ALA A 554 0.34 7.66 -22.74
N GLU A 555 0.86 7.29 -23.92
CA GLU A 555 2.17 7.75 -24.40
C GLU A 555 2.19 9.26 -24.56
N GLU A 556 1.21 9.83 -25.27
CA GLU A 556 1.07 11.29 -25.44
C GLU A 556 0.99 11.98 -24.07
N PHE A 557 0.20 11.45 -23.13
CA PHE A 557 0.09 12.01 -21.79
C PHE A 557 1.42 11.98 -21.03
N VAL A 558 2.19 10.89 -21.15
CA VAL A 558 3.52 10.76 -20.52
C VAL A 558 4.49 11.74 -21.14
N LYS A 559 4.52 11.84 -22.48
CA LYS A 559 5.33 12.83 -23.22
C LYS A 559 5.02 14.25 -22.76
N MET A 560 3.75 14.65 -22.77
CA MET A 560 3.34 15.97 -22.28
C MET A 560 3.70 16.20 -20.80
N SER A 561 3.70 15.15 -19.99
CA SER A 561 4.08 15.25 -18.57
C SER A 561 5.58 15.47 -18.39
N CYS A 562 6.43 14.81 -19.18
CA CYS A 562 7.87 15.02 -19.20
C CYS A 562 8.20 16.47 -19.57
N GLU A 563 7.58 17.00 -20.62
CA GLU A 563 7.79 18.37 -21.09
C GLU A 563 7.24 19.44 -20.12
N LYS A 564 6.20 19.12 -19.36
CA LYS A 564 5.62 20.02 -18.34
C LYS A 564 6.34 19.99 -16.99
N THR A 565 7.11 18.95 -16.70
CA THR A 565 7.79 18.80 -15.41
C THR A 565 9.16 19.46 -15.47
N PRO A 566 9.40 20.60 -14.78
CA PRO A 566 10.61 21.40 -14.99
C PRO A 566 11.91 20.63 -14.81
N ALA A 567 12.01 19.78 -13.78
CA ALA A 567 13.20 18.99 -13.51
C ALA A 567 13.49 17.97 -14.64
N VAL A 568 12.45 17.30 -15.15
CA VAL A 568 12.56 16.32 -16.23
C VAL A 568 12.85 17.02 -17.57
N LYS A 569 12.16 18.14 -17.83
CA LYS A 569 12.39 18.95 -19.05
C LYS A 569 13.85 19.44 -19.12
N ALA A 570 14.38 19.94 -18.00
CA ALA A 570 15.76 20.41 -17.93
C ALA A 570 16.80 19.29 -18.15
N ALA A 571 16.44 18.05 -17.87
CA ALA A 571 17.27 16.87 -18.13
C ALA A 571 17.21 16.38 -19.58
N GLY A 572 16.33 16.96 -20.44
CA GLY A 572 16.14 16.53 -21.82
C GLY A 572 14.74 15.99 -22.14
N GLY A 573 13.77 16.13 -21.21
CA GLY A 573 12.36 15.85 -21.43
C GLY A 573 12.04 14.38 -21.70
N PHE A 574 11.12 14.15 -22.63
CA PHE A 574 10.64 12.80 -22.93
C PHE A 574 11.71 11.91 -23.55
N GLU A 575 12.50 12.42 -24.46
CA GLU A 575 13.55 11.63 -25.12
C GLU A 575 14.64 11.18 -24.15
N TYR A 576 15.02 12.04 -23.18
CA TYR A 576 15.89 11.63 -22.10
C TYR A 576 15.27 10.49 -21.28
N MET A 577 14.01 10.65 -20.83
CA MET A 577 13.32 9.64 -20.03
C MET A 577 13.11 8.33 -20.79
N LYS A 578 12.86 8.39 -22.09
CA LYS A 578 12.73 7.21 -22.94
C LYS A 578 14.06 6.43 -23.03
N LYS A 579 15.17 7.14 -23.14
CA LYS A 579 16.50 6.56 -23.22
C LYS A 579 17.02 6.05 -21.88
N HIS A 580 16.82 6.80 -20.80
CA HIS A 580 17.41 6.54 -19.49
C HIS A 580 16.43 5.95 -18.47
N GLY A 581 15.10 6.08 -18.67
CA GLY A 581 14.05 5.53 -17.80
C GLY A 581 13.89 6.22 -16.44
N VAL A 582 14.97 6.74 -15.88
CA VAL A 582 15.05 7.31 -14.54
C VAL A 582 15.81 8.63 -14.53
N TYR A 583 15.37 9.55 -13.67
CA TYR A 583 16.07 10.82 -13.42
C TYR A 583 15.95 11.23 -11.95
N HIS A 584 17.02 11.65 -11.37
CA HIS A 584 17.06 12.41 -10.12
C HIS A 584 18.05 13.57 -10.27
N ASP A 585 17.81 14.67 -9.57
CA ASP A 585 18.77 15.77 -9.55
C ASP A 585 20.00 15.36 -8.72
N PRO A 586 21.19 15.26 -9.32
CA PRO A 586 22.40 14.85 -8.61
C PRO A 586 22.82 15.84 -7.51
N LYS A 587 22.35 17.09 -7.58
CA LYS A 587 22.62 18.14 -6.58
C LYS A 587 21.56 18.16 -5.47
N ALA A 588 20.49 17.37 -5.58
CA ALA A 588 19.43 17.35 -4.59
C ALA A 588 19.91 16.71 -3.27
N LYS A 589 19.66 17.41 -2.18
CA LYS A 589 19.98 16.93 -0.82
C LYS A 589 18.73 16.34 -0.16
N PRO A 590 18.88 15.34 0.72
CA PRO A 590 17.79 14.83 1.56
C PRO A 590 17.09 15.94 2.35
N LYS A 591 15.78 15.82 2.51
CA LYS A 591 14.95 16.85 3.15
C LYS A 591 14.47 16.39 4.50
N TYR A 592 15.02 16.99 5.55
CA TYR A 592 14.67 16.76 6.95
C TYR A 592 14.19 18.04 7.63
N TYR A 593 13.61 17.90 8.81
CA TYR A 593 13.20 18.98 9.71
C TYR A 593 12.32 20.04 9.06
N GLY A 594 11.52 19.66 8.08
CA GLY A 594 10.70 20.62 7.36
C GLY A 594 9.72 21.39 8.25
N TYR A 595 9.29 20.80 9.36
CA TYR A 595 8.43 21.45 10.34
C TYR A 595 9.11 22.61 11.10
N LYS A 596 10.44 22.57 11.29
CA LYS A 596 11.24 23.60 11.96
C LYS A 596 11.56 24.82 11.09
N LYS A 597 11.25 24.76 9.80
CA LYS A 597 11.57 25.85 8.87
C LYS A 597 10.77 27.08 9.25
N GLU A 598 11.44 28.20 9.54
CA GLU A 598 10.81 29.49 9.76
C GLU A 598 10.15 29.98 8.46
N VAL A 599 8.97 30.56 8.58
CA VAL A 599 8.25 31.16 7.46
C VAL A 599 8.82 32.56 7.24
N LYS A 600 9.23 32.85 6.01
CA LYS A 600 9.77 34.17 5.65
C LYS A 600 8.72 35.27 5.90
N ALA A 601 9.15 36.44 6.40
CA ALA A 601 8.27 37.57 6.67
C ALA A 601 7.42 37.96 5.45
N ASP A 602 7.98 37.97 4.24
CA ASP A 602 7.27 38.30 3.01
C ASP A 602 6.12 37.29 2.71
N ALA A 603 6.26 36.04 3.15
CA ALA A 603 5.19 35.06 2.98
C ALA A 603 4.01 35.31 3.93
N LEU A 604 4.26 35.91 5.10
CA LEU A 604 3.24 36.31 6.08
C LEU A 604 2.53 37.61 5.65
N LYS A 605 3.21 38.48 4.93
CA LYS A 605 2.69 39.76 4.45
C LYS A 605 1.97 39.66 3.08
N LYS A 606 1.89 38.47 2.49
CA LYS A 606 1.18 38.27 1.22
C LYS A 606 -0.29 38.61 1.36
N GLU A 607 -0.84 39.23 0.32
CA GLU A 607 -2.27 39.52 0.22
C GLU A 607 -3.14 38.31 0.58
N GLY A 608 -4.15 38.53 1.40
CA GLY A 608 -5.07 37.51 1.88
C GLY A 608 -4.53 36.60 3.01
N VAL A 609 -3.28 36.79 3.46
CA VAL A 609 -2.75 36.06 4.63
C VAL A 609 -3.14 36.77 5.90
N ILE A 610 -3.85 36.06 6.77
CA ILE A 610 -4.28 36.52 8.09
C ILE A 610 -3.83 35.53 9.16
N LEU A 611 -3.64 36.05 10.39
CA LEU A 611 -3.45 35.22 11.57
C LEU A 611 -4.81 34.92 12.21
N ASP A 612 -5.06 33.65 12.48
CA ASP A 612 -6.16 33.22 13.35
C ASP A 612 -5.63 33.13 14.78
N GLU A 613 -5.95 34.12 15.62
CA GLU A 613 -5.48 34.21 16.99
C GLU A 613 -5.86 33.00 17.84
N ALA A 614 -7.03 32.42 17.58
CA ALA A 614 -7.51 31.28 18.34
C ALA A 614 -6.66 30.03 18.11
N THR A 615 -6.07 29.85 16.92
CA THR A 615 -5.26 28.68 16.57
C THR A 615 -3.77 28.98 16.39
N GLY A 616 -3.39 30.26 16.20
CA GLY A 616 -2.06 30.68 15.82
C GLY A 616 -1.68 30.32 14.40
N VAL A 617 -2.64 30.02 13.56
CA VAL A 617 -2.38 29.66 12.18
C VAL A 617 -2.39 30.88 11.28
N TYR A 618 -1.27 31.10 10.57
CA TYR A 618 -1.22 32.01 9.42
C TYR A 618 -1.78 31.31 8.21
N TRP A 619 -2.80 31.89 7.56
CA TRP A 619 -3.45 31.28 6.42
C TRP A 619 -3.99 32.30 5.42
N ASN A 620 -3.93 31.93 4.15
CA ASN A 620 -4.46 32.75 3.06
C ASN A 620 -5.95 32.40 2.86
N TRP A 621 -6.84 33.32 3.24
CA TRP A 621 -8.28 33.10 3.21
C TRP A 621 -8.82 32.96 1.79
N HIS A 622 -8.19 33.55 0.77
CA HIS A 622 -8.57 33.39 -0.63
C HIS A 622 -8.52 31.93 -1.11
N LYS A 623 -7.75 31.06 -0.44
CA LYS A 623 -7.69 29.62 -0.76
C LYS A 623 -8.79 28.80 -0.08
N SER A 624 -9.62 29.43 0.73
CA SER A 624 -10.74 28.81 1.46
C SER A 624 -12.06 28.98 0.72
N LYS A 625 -13.16 28.80 1.43
CA LYS A 625 -14.51 29.07 0.95
C LYS A 625 -15.14 30.32 1.60
N ALA A 626 -14.37 31.10 2.34
CA ALA A 626 -14.81 32.40 2.83
C ALA A 626 -15.00 33.37 1.67
N LYS A 627 -16.03 34.22 1.77
CA LYS A 627 -16.37 35.19 0.73
C LYS A 627 -15.65 36.53 0.92
N SER A 628 -15.22 36.83 2.16
CA SER A 628 -14.47 38.04 2.53
C SER A 628 -13.51 37.76 3.67
N GLU A 629 -12.57 38.68 3.90
CA GLU A 629 -11.66 38.64 5.05
C GLU A 629 -12.43 38.76 6.38
N ALA A 630 -13.43 39.61 6.42
CA ALA A 630 -14.29 39.79 7.60
C ALA A 630 -15.01 38.46 7.95
N GLU A 631 -15.57 37.76 6.95
CA GLU A 631 -16.18 36.44 7.16
C GLU A 631 -15.13 35.42 7.61
N ALA A 632 -13.94 35.42 7.02
CA ALA A 632 -12.84 34.52 7.35
C ALA A 632 -12.39 34.72 8.82
N LYS A 633 -12.20 35.95 9.24
CA LYS A 633 -11.84 36.31 10.62
C LYS A 633 -12.94 35.94 11.61
N LYS A 634 -14.20 36.28 11.33
CA LYS A 634 -15.37 35.94 12.15
C LYS A 634 -15.58 34.43 12.32
N THR A 635 -15.45 33.70 11.23
CA THR A 635 -15.65 32.23 11.23
C THR A 635 -14.46 31.49 11.84
N GLY A 636 -13.26 32.02 11.68
CA GLY A 636 -12.01 31.42 12.13
C GLY A 636 -11.49 30.29 11.25
N TYR A 637 -10.21 29.98 11.38
CA TYR A 637 -9.53 28.99 10.56
C TYR A 637 -10.14 27.58 10.66
N LEU A 638 -10.44 27.10 11.86
CA LEU A 638 -10.93 25.73 12.07
C LEU A 638 -12.31 25.48 11.47
N LYS A 639 -13.20 26.46 11.52
CA LYS A 639 -14.58 26.37 11.05
C LYS A 639 -14.70 26.71 9.57
N THR A 640 -13.80 27.52 9.02
CA THR A 640 -13.85 27.91 7.62
C THR A 640 -13.55 26.71 6.70
N LYS A 641 -14.47 26.44 5.80
CA LYS A 641 -14.36 25.30 4.87
C LYS A 641 -13.14 25.46 3.96
N ASN A 642 -12.31 24.42 3.88
CA ASN A 642 -11.06 24.38 3.11
C ASN A 642 -9.96 25.35 3.56
N ALA A 643 -10.03 25.98 4.74
CA ALA A 643 -9.00 26.89 5.23
C ALA A 643 -7.59 26.29 5.22
N TYR A 644 -7.46 25.01 5.54
CA TYR A 644 -6.18 24.28 5.51
C TYR A 644 -5.45 24.35 4.16
N LYS A 645 -6.15 24.59 3.05
CA LYS A 645 -5.54 24.80 1.73
C LYS A 645 -4.73 26.07 1.64
N GLY A 646 -5.12 27.07 2.45
CA GLY A 646 -4.43 28.35 2.57
C GLY A 646 -3.35 28.39 3.64
N TYR A 647 -3.09 27.32 4.34
CA TYR A 647 -2.09 27.29 5.42
C TYR A 647 -0.74 27.81 4.96
N VAL A 648 -0.17 28.74 5.72
CA VAL A 648 1.14 29.37 5.51
C VAL A 648 2.12 28.94 6.58
N GLY A 649 1.71 28.98 7.85
CA GLY A 649 2.55 28.62 8.98
C GLY A 649 1.81 28.62 10.31
N GLN A 650 2.50 28.18 11.34
CA GLN A 650 2.02 28.13 12.72
C GLN A 650 2.84 29.07 13.59
N ASP A 651 2.20 29.96 14.33
CA ASP A 651 2.85 30.68 15.38
C ASP A 651 3.18 29.78 16.57
N ILE A 652 4.44 29.71 16.93
CA ILE A 652 4.95 28.92 18.05
C ILE A 652 5.91 29.81 18.85
N GLY A 653 5.38 30.40 19.92
CA GLY A 653 6.16 31.29 20.80
C GLY A 653 6.64 32.56 20.09
N GLY A 654 5.77 33.22 19.33
CA GLY A 654 6.03 34.47 18.64
C GLY A 654 6.80 34.36 17.34
N LYS A 655 7.09 33.13 16.86
CA LYS A 655 7.72 32.86 15.59
C LYS A 655 6.85 31.98 14.70
N ALA A 656 6.75 32.33 13.43
CA ALA A 656 6.01 31.52 12.45
C ALA A 656 6.87 30.39 11.89
N TYR A 657 6.45 29.14 12.09
CA TYR A 657 7.08 27.94 11.55
C TYR A 657 6.22 27.28 10.49
N ALA A 658 6.86 26.59 9.55
CA ALA A 658 6.16 25.81 8.53
C ALA A 658 5.30 24.68 9.15
N GLY A 659 5.66 24.19 10.34
CA GLY A 659 4.91 23.19 11.06
C GLY A 659 4.66 21.89 10.26
N PHE A 660 3.77 21.07 10.78
CA PHE A 660 3.26 19.90 10.06
C PHE A 660 2.10 20.35 9.17
N LYS A 661 2.34 20.39 7.86
CA LYS A 661 1.38 20.94 6.89
C LYS A 661 -0.01 20.31 7.05
N PRO A 662 -1.04 21.11 7.37
CA PRO A 662 -2.37 20.61 7.62
C PRO A 662 -3.04 19.93 6.41
N ASP A 663 -3.99 19.08 6.72
CA ASP A 663 -4.95 18.54 5.78
C ASP A 663 -6.40 18.63 6.32
N LYS A 664 -7.25 17.70 5.93
CA LYS A 664 -8.65 17.67 6.40
C LYS A 664 -8.78 17.25 7.87
N LEU A 665 -7.87 16.42 8.36
CA LEU A 665 -7.94 15.79 9.68
C LEU A 665 -6.96 16.41 10.69
N ASN A 666 -5.80 16.88 10.28
CA ASN A 666 -4.94 17.73 11.10
C ASN A 666 -5.07 19.16 10.58
N LYS A 667 -5.59 20.03 11.38
CA LYS A 667 -5.77 21.44 11.00
C LYS A 667 -4.84 22.40 11.73
N SER A 668 -4.20 21.97 12.80
CA SER A 668 -3.45 22.86 13.67
C SER A 668 -2.05 23.21 13.18
N GLY A 669 -1.45 22.41 12.32
CA GLY A 669 -0.02 22.55 11.98
C GLY A 669 0.94 21.99 13.03
N TYR A 670 0.44 21.48 14.15
CA TYR A 670 1.20 20.72 15.15
C TYR A 670 1.22 19.23 14.83
N PHE A 671 2.11 18.50 15.49
CA PHE A 671 2.00 17.06 15.64
C PHE A 671 0.92 16.79 16.71
N GLU A 672 -0.28 16.40 16.28
CA GLU A 672 -1.44 16.25 17.16
C GLU A 672 -1.45 14.89 17.88
N VAL A 673 -0.93 14.84 19.10
CA VAL A 673 -1.19 13.72 20.02
C VAL A 673 -2.60 13.81 20.57
N TYR A 674 -3.05 15.02 20.89
CA TYR A 674 -4.44 15.34 21.22
C TYR A 674 -5.20 15.73 19.94
N SER A 675 -6.27 15.02 19.64
CA SER A 675 -7.12 15.27 18.46
C SER A 675 -8.52 15.74 18.86
N GLU A 676 -8.81 17.01 18.63
CA GLU A 676 -10.17 17.55 18.83
C GLU A 676 -11.22 16.87 17.94
N LEU A 677 -10.82 16.44 16.75
CA LEU A 677 -11.73 15.78 15.81
C LEU A 677 -12.22 14.44 16.34
N LEU A 678 -11.37 13.69 17.04
CA LEU A 678 -11.78 12.45 17.70
C LEU A 678 -12.70 12.74 18.89
N GLU A 679 -12.38 13.77 19.69
CA GLU A 679 -13.23 14.20 20.80
C GLU A 679 -14.64 14.58 20.34
N ILE A 680 -14.76 15.38 19.25
CA ILE A 680 -16.05 15.75 18.65
C ILE A 680 -16.87 14.52 18.25
N LYS A 681 -16.20 13.43 17.85
CA LYS A 681 -16.84 12.17 17.49
C LYS A 681 -17.00 11.19 18.65
N LYS A 682 -16.76 11.64 19.89
CA LYS A 682 -16.83 10.85 21.13
C LYS A 682 -15.84 9.68 21.17
N PHE A 683 -14.72 9.81 20.49
CA PHE A 683 -13.54 8.93 20.63
C PHE A 683 -12.51 9.58 21.53
N PRO A 684 -11.60 8.80 22.16
CA PRO A 684 -10.53 9.34 22.96
C PRO A 684 -9.65 10.32 22.17
N ALA A 685 -9.49 11.54 22.70
CA ALA A 685 -8.67 12.56 22.04
C ALA A 685 -7.18 12.21 22.03
N LEU A 686 -6.68 11.63 23.13
CA LEU A 686 -5.32 11.10 23.27
C LEU A 686 -5.30 9.60 22.91
N PRO A 687 -4.19 9.06 22.39
CA PRO A 687 -4.06 7.62 22.10
C PRO A 687 -4.43 6.77 23.33
N THR A 688 -5.42 5.92 23.20
CA THR A 688 -5.97 5.14 24.29
C THR A 688 -6.13 3.68 23.85
N TYR A 689 -5.73 2.74 24.71
CA TYR A 689 -5.93 1.33 24.40
C TYR A 689 -7.41 0.97 24.53
N VAL A 690 -7.94 0.44 23.41
CA VAL A 690 -9.31 -0.06 23.34
C VAL A 690 -9.24 -1.57 23.11
N PRO A 691 -9.83 -2.40 23.98
CA PRO A 691 -9.92 -3.85 23.76
C PRO A 691 -10.71 -4.17 22.49
N ILE A 692 -10.38 -5.29 21.86
CA ILE A 692 -11.11 -5.80 20.70
C ILE A 692 -12.34 -6.58 21.21
N PRO A 693 -13.57 -6.12 20.92
CA PRO A 693 -14.78 -6.67 21.55
C PRO A 693 -14.98 -8.17 21.35
N GLU A 694 -14.58 -8.69 20.20
CA GLU A 694 -14.69 -10.12 19.89
C GLU A 694 -13.69 -10.95 20.69
N GLN A 695 -12.49 -10.40 20.92
CA GLN A 695 -11.47 -11.09 21.70
C GLN A 695 -11.79 -11.15 23.21
N GLU A 696 -12.53 -10.18 23.72
CA GLU A 696 -13.00 -10.18 25.13
C GLU A 696 -14.05 -11.27 25.38
N LYS A 697 -14.68 -11.80 24.33
CA LYS A 697 -15.72 -12.84 24.38
C LYS A 697 -15.20 -14.22 24.01
N MET A 698 -13.90 -14.38 23.78
CA MET A 698 -13.30 -15.66 23.35
C MET A 698 -13.43 -16.73 24.43
N GLY A 699 -13.85 -17.92 24.01
CA GLY A 699 -13.73 -19.14 24.81
C GLY A 699 -12.27 -19.66 24.83
N SER A 700 -11.97 -20.55 25.77
CA SER A 700 -10.61 -21.08 25.96
C SER A 700 -10.05 -21.88 24.77
N LYS A 701 -10.91 -22.34 23.86
CA LYS A 701 -10.54 -23.09 22.63
C LYS A 701 -10.65 -22.26 21.36
N ASP A 702 -11.09 -21.00 21.46
CA ASP A 702 -11.18 -20.11 20.31
C ASP A 702 -9.78 -19.58 19.96
N LEU A 703 -9.53 -19.37 18.66
CA LEU A 703 -8.26 -18.83 18.18
C LEU A 703 -8.49 -17.49 17.48
N ILE A 704 -7.45 -16.65 17.46
CA ILE A 704 -7.45 -15.44 16.66
C ILE A 704 -6.88 -15.79 15.28
N LEU A 705 -7.67 -15.59 14.23
CA LEU A 705 -7.21 -15.73 12.86
C LEU A 705 -6.47 -14.47 12.42
N THR A 706 -5.25 -14.63 12.00
CA THR A 706 -4.46 -13.57 11.34
C THR A 706 -4.07 -13.99 9.93
N THR A 707 -3.95 -13.00 9.04
CA THR A 707 -3.47 -13.22 7.68
C THR A 707 -2.09 -12.63 7.49
N TYR A 708 -1.28 -13.25 6.64
CA TYR A 708 0.05 -12.76 6.37
C TYR A 708 0.43 -12.82 4.89
N LYS A 709 1.46 -12.09 4.52
CA LYS A 709 2.07 -12.14 3.19
C LYS A 709 3.25 -13.08 3.16
N VAL A 710 3.46 -13.67 1.98
CA VAL A 710 4.68 -14.41 1.66
C VAL A 710 5.52 -13.62 0.65
N PRO A 711 6.85 -13.76 0.68
CA PRO A 711 7.74 -12.92 -0.14
C PRO A 711 7.56 -13.13 -1.64
N VAL A 712 7.16 -14.32 -2.07
CA VAL A 712 7.07 -14.71 -3.49
C VAL A 712 5.69 -14.49 -4.13
N GLN A 713 4.65 -14.11 -3.37
CA GLN A 713 3.31 -13.91 -3.91
C GLN A 713 2.83 -12.45 -3.81
N ILE A 714 1.90 -12.03 -4.68
CA ILE A 714 1.37 -10.68 -4.76
C ILE A 714 -0.17 -10.72 -4.67
N HIS A 715 -0.71 -10.63 -3.46
CA HIS A 715 -2.17 -10.58 -3.25
C HIS A 715 -2.92 -11.56 -4.19
N SER A 716 -3.89 -11.06 -4.96
CA SER A 716 -4.72 -11.81 -5.90
C SER A 716 -4.14 -11.92 -7.33
N ARG A 717 -2.86 -11.62 -7.58
CA ARG A 717 -2.38 -11.38 -8.95
C ARG A 717 -1.26 -12.31 -9.42
N SER A 718 -0.74 -13.16 -8.58
CA SER A 718 0.46 -13.94 -8.93
C SER A 718 0.30 -15.45 -8.75
N ALA A 719 -0.84 -15.92 -8.25
CA ALA A 719 -1.07 -17.34 -8.04
C ALA A 719 -1.12 -18.16 -9.34
N ASN A 720 -1.35 -17.53 -10.50
CA ASN A 720 -1.22 -18.18 -11.81
C ASN A 720 0.16 -17.99 -12.45
N CYS A 721 1.06 -17.20 -11.82
CA CYS A 721 2.42 -17.03 -12.30
C CYS A 721 3.23 -18.29 -11.99
N LYS A 722 3.53 -19.10 -13.01
CA LYS A 722 4.15 -20.42 -12.90
C LYS A 722 5.36 -20.41 -11.97
N TRP A 723 6.38 -19.57 -12.23
CA TRP A 723 7.60 -19.52 -11.45
C TRP A 723 7.39 -19.20 -9.96
N LEU A 724 6.42 -18.37 -9.63
CA LEU A 724 6.12 -18.01 -8.23
C LEU A 724 5.29 -19.11 -7.56
N THR A 725 4.41 -19.75 -8.33
CA THR A 725 3.51 -20.80 -7.82
C THR A 725 4.27 -22.10 -7.61
N GLU A 726 5.31 -22.39 -8.38
CA GLU A 726 6.24 -23.50 -8.12
C GLU A 726 6.84 -23.40 -6.72
N ILE A 727 7.19 -22.17 -6.27
CA ILE A 727 7.78 -21.95 -4.94
C ILE A 727 6.70 -21.98 -3.85
N TYR A 728 5.52 -21.41 -4.13
CA TYR A 728 4.47 -21.25 -3.12
C TYR A 728 3.07 -21.37 -3.74
N HIS A 729 2.45 -22.54 -3.59
CA HIS A 729 1.14 -22.91 -4.14
C HIS A 729 0.14 -23.43 -3.09
N ASP A 730 0.60 -23.69 -1.87
CA ASP A 730 -0.21 -24.19 -0.75
C ASP A 730 0.04 -23.31 0.49
N ASN A 731 -0.95 -23.20 1.38
CA ASN A 731 -0.87 -22.38 2.58
C ASN A 731 -1.45 -23.08 3.81
N PRO A 732 -0.82 -24.15 4.28
CA PRO A 732 -1.21 -24.80 5.52
C PRO A 732 -1.32 -23.78 6.65
N ALA A 733 -2.35 -23.93 7.49
CA ALA A 733 -2.58 -23.03 8.60
C ALA A 733 -1.54 -23.23 9.71
N MET A 734 -0.77 -22.21 10.02
CA MET A 734 0.21 -22.24 11.10
C MET A 734 -0.51 -22.20 12.45
N ILE A 735 -0.21 -23.16 13.33
CA ILE A 735 -0.76 -23.25 14.68
C ILE A 735 0.40 -23.55 15.63
N ASN A 736 0.46 -22.82 16.76
CA ASN A 736 1.49 -23.08 17.78
C ASN A 736 1.37 -24.48 18.37
N THR A 737 2.50 -25.13 18.69
CA THR A 737 2.57 -26.48 19.24
C THR A 737 1.74 -26.63 20.51
N LYS A 738 1.79 -25.65 21.43
CA LYS A 738 0.99 -25.64 22.66
C LYS A 738 -0.51 -25.61 22.36
N THR A 739 -0.93 -24.75 21.41
CA THR A 739 -2.31 -24.62 20.95
C THR A 739 -2.80 -25.89 20.26
N ALA A 740 -1.97 -26.45 19.36
CA ALA A 740 -2.28 -27.68 18.65
C ALA A 740 -2.49 -28.85 19.63
N LYS A 741 -1.62 -28.99 20.65
CA LYS A 741 -1.77 -29.99 21.73
C LYS A 741 -3.10 -29.82 22.47
N GLN A 742 -3.49 -28.59 22.83
CA GLN A 742 -4.76 -28.31 23.52
C GLN A 742 -5.99 -28.71 22.69
N LEU A 743 -5.90 -28.59 21.37
CA LEU A 743 -6.96 -28.93 20.43
C LEU A 743 -6.90 -30.38 19.91
N GLY A 744 -5.89 -31.17 20.33
CA GLY A 744 -5.66 -32.52 19.84
C GLY A 744 -5.27 -32.59 18.35
N ILE A 745 -4.68 -31.54 17.81
CA ILE A 745 -4.27 -31.42 16.40
C ILE A 745 -2.79 -31.79 16.27
N LYS A 746 -2.48 -32.61 15.25
CA LYS A 746 -1.11 -32.98 14.89
C LYS A 746 -0.71 -32.26 13.59
N ASN A 747 0.60 -32.14 13.36
CA ASN A 747 1.11 -31.61 12.10
C ASN A 747 0.62 -32.46 10.92
N GLY A 748 0.12 -31.80 9.87
CA GLY A 748 -0.43 -32.47 8.69
C GLY A 748 -1.92 -32.87 8.80
N ASP A 749 -2.54 -32.76 9.97
CA ASP A 749 -3.97 -33.04 10.13
C ASP A 749 -4.81 -32.11 9.24
N LYS A 750 -5.85 -32.63 8.61
CA LYS A 750 -6.90 -31.79 8.04
C LYS A 750 -7.73 -31.18 9.15
N ILE A 751 -7.94 -29.88 9.08
CA ILE A 751 -8.69 -29.10 10.06
C ILE A 751 -9.76 -28.24 9.40
N LYS A 752 -10.86 -28.07 10.11
CA LYS A 752 -11.91 -27.12 9.77
C LYS A 752 -11.73 -25.87 10.61
N VAL A 753 -11.74 -24.72 9.93
CA VAL A 753 -11.64 -23.40 10.55
C VAL A 753 -12.94 -22.65 10.26
N LYS A 754 -13.68 -22.30 11.31
CA LYS A 754 -15.02 -21.72 11.21
C LYS A 754 -15.07 -20.37 11.92
N SER A 755 -15.67 -19.39 11.25
CA SER A 755 -16.08 -18.10 11.79
C SER A 755 -17.60 -17.91 11.62
N GLU A 756 -18.10 -16.74 11.94
CA GLU A 756 -19.47 -16.34 11.61
C GLU A 756 -19.71 -16.18 10.09
N ALA A 757 -18.64 -15.88 9.31
CA ALA A 757 -18.72 -15.65 7.87
C ALA A 757 -18.69 -16.95 7.05
N GLY A 758 -18.23 -18.06 7.62
CA GLY A 758 -18.17 -19.34 6.91
C GLY A 758 -17.20 -20.34 7.52
N GLU A 759 -16.92 -21.42 6.78
CA GLU A 759 -16.00 -22.49 7.16
C GLU A 759 -15.09 -22.85 5.98
N ILE A 760 -13.82 -23.07 6.26
CA ILE A 760 -12.84 -23.62 5.31
C ILE A 760 -12.20 -24.87 5.88
N THR A 761 -11.72 -25.76 5.00
CA THR A 761 -10.90 -26.91 5.36
C THR A 761 -9.49 -26.73 4.84
N THR A 762 -8.49 -26.87 5.71
CA THR A 762 -7.07 -26.73 5.37
C THR A 762 -6.23 -27.76 6.10
N THR A 763 -4.93 -27.76 5.89
CA THR A 763 -3.98 -28.62 6.60
C THR A 763 -3.31 -27.82 7.73
N ALA A 764 -3.12 -28.45 8.88
CA ALA A 764 -2.41 -27.85 10.00
C ALA A 764 -0.88 -27.89 9.78
N ASN A 765 -0.21 -26.76 9.96
CA ASN A 765 1.24 -26.64 10.09
C ASN A 765 1.56 -26.29 11.54
N VAL A 766 1.90 -27.31 12.33
CA VAL A 766 2.20 -27.14 13.76
C VAL A 766 3.65 -26.68 13.93
N THR A 767 3.85 -25.50 14.53
CA THR A 767 5.13 -24.82 14.58
C THR A 767 5.23 -23.87 15.78
N GLU A 768 6.44 -23.66 16.29
CA GLU A 768 6.74 -22.59 17.27
C GLU A 768 6.77 -21.18 16.62
N GLY A 769 6.75 -21.10 15.29
CA GLY A 769 6.83 -19.84 14.54
C GLY A 769 5.56 -18.98 14.55
N VAL A 770 4.61 -19.25 15.44
CA VAL A 770 3.40 -18.44 15.68
C VAL A 770 3.08 -18.45 17.17
N VAL A 771 2.54 -17.34 17.71
CA VAL A 771 2.22 -17.26 19.14
C VAL A 771 1.06 -18.18 19.52
N PRO A 772 0.99 -18.70 20.75
CA PRO A 772 -0.15 -19.50 21.22
C PRO A 772 -1.47 -18.72 21.10
N GLY A 773 -2.58 -19.46 20.84
CA GLY A 773 -3.92 -18.87 20.68
C GLY A 773 -4.17 -18.21 19.33
N VAL A 774 -3.23 -18.31 18.40
CA VAL A 774 -3.34 -17.74 17.04
C VAL A 774 -3.29 -18.85 16.00
N ILE A 775 -4.09 -18.69 14.94
CA ILE A 775 -3.99 -19.41 13.68
C ILE A 775 -3.66 -18.43 12.56
N ALA A 776 -2.61 -18.72 11.77
CA ALA A 776 -2.15 -17.83 10.72
C ALA A 776 -2.25 -18.49 9.33
N ILE A 777 -2.91 -17.83 8.37
CA ILE A 777 -3.12 -18.32 7.00
C ILE A 777 -2.73 -17.23 6.02
N SER A 778 -1.89 -17.53 5.02
CA SER A 778 -1.60 -16.55 3.97
C SER A 778 -2.80 -16.32 3.05
N HIS A 779 -2.89 -15.13 2.44
CA HIS A 779 -4.05 -14.73 1.63
C HIS A 779 -3.76 -14.67 0.13
N HIS A 780 -2.86 -15.51 -0.41
CA HIS A 780 -2.38 -15.38 -1.78
C HIS A 780 -2.81 -16.50 -2.71
N VAL A 781 -3.31 -17.61 -2.19
CA VAL A 781 -3.67 -18.83 -2.91
C VAL A 781 -5.11 -19.24 -2.57
N GLY A 782 -5.56 -20.37 -3.06
CA GLY A 782 -6.94 -20.82 -2.89
C GLY A 782 -7.89 -20.16 -3.89
N HIS A 783 -7.40 -19.82 -5.06
CA HIS A 783 -8.20 -19.35 -6.20
C HIS A 783 -9.07 -20.47 -6.78
N TRP A 784 -10.24 -20.12 -7.30
CA TRP A 784 -11.18 -21.08 -7.91
C TRP A 784 -11.54 -20.77 -9.39
N GLU A 785 -11.14 -19.59 -9.90
CA GLU A 785 -11.33 -19.19 -11.30
C GLU A 785 -10.07 -18.64 -11.98
N TYR A 786 -9.00 -18.38 -11.24
CA TYR A 786 -7.82 -17.66 -11.72
C TYR A 786 -6.79 -18.56 -12.38
N GLY A 787 -7.04 -18.98 -13.64
CA GLY A 787 -6.09 -19.67 -14.49
C GLY A 787 -5.68 -21.08 -14.04
N ARG A 788 -5.00 -21.80 -14.91
CA ARG A 788 -4.71 -23.23 -14.76
C ARG A 788 -3.71 -23.56 -13.66
N TYR A 789 -2.75 -22.70 -13.40
CA TYR A 789 -1.76 -22.92 -12.34
C TYR A 789 -2.33 -22.67 -10.95
N ALA A 790 -3.16 -21.64 -10.77
CA ALA A 790 -3.75 -21.28 -9.48
C ALA A 790 -4.98 -22.11 -9.14
N SER A 791 -5.96 -22.20 -10.06
CA SER A 791 -7.25 -22.87 -9.83
C SER A 791 -7.37 -24.26 -10.46
N GLY A 792 -6.52 -24.59 -11.42
CA GLY A 792 -6.63 -25.79 -12.26
C GLY A 792 -7.60 -25.62 -13.43
N LYS A 793 -8.19 -24.45 -13.62
CA LYS A 793 -9.11 -24.13 -14.70
C LYS A 793 -8.43 -23.26 -15.75
N LYS A 794 -8.59 -23.64 -17.02
CA LYS A 794 -8.19 -22.82 -18.15
C LYS A 794 -9.12 -21.60 -18.24
N ALA A 795 -8.57 -20.42 -18.50
CA ALA A 795 -9.40 -19.24 -18.72
C ALA A 795 -10.28 -19.43 -19.99
N PRO A 796 -11.53 -18.91 -20.00
CA PRO A 796 -12.37 -18.93 -21.18
C PRO A 796 -11.67 -18.27 -22.37
N LEU A 797 -11.80 -18.87 -23.54
CA LEU A 797 -11.19 -18.40 -24.80
C LEU A 797 -9.66 -18.25 -24.75
N ALA A 798 -8.99 -18.80 -23.73
CA ALA A 798 -7.53 -18.82 -23.70
C ALA A 798 -6.96 -19.59 -24.88
N ALA A 799 -5.95 -19.02 -25.54
CA ALA A 799 -5.30 -19.67 -26.69
C ALA A 799 -4.43 -20.84 -26.20
N GLY A 800 -4.50 -21.94 -26.96
CA GLY A 800 -3.57 -23.05 -26.84
C GLY A 800 -3.51 -23.81 -25.52
N ASP A 801 -2.74 -24.88 -25.51
CA ASP A 801 -2.32 -25.57 -24.29
C ASP A 801 -0.93 -25.10 -23.91
N ASP A 802 -0.70 -24.98 -22.61
CA ASP A 802 0.63 -24.74 -22.08
C ASP A 802 1.35 -26.11 -21.96
N PRO A 803 2.40 -26.38 -22.75
CA PRO A 803 3.11 -27.65 -22.68
C PRO A 803 3.70 -27.91 -21.29
N ASP A 804 4.08 -26.84 -20.58
CA ASP A 804 4.63 -26.91 -19.23
C ASP A 804 3.61 -27.29 -18.18
N PHE A 805 2.32 -27.17 -18.47
CA PHE A 805 1.29 -27.55 -17.51
C PHE A 805 1.34 -29.06 -17.17
N LYS A 806 1.75 -29.90 -18.11
CA LYS A 806 1.97 -31.33 -17.88
C LYS A 806 3.14 -31.61 -16.93
N LEU A 807 4.09 -30.67 -16.81
CA LEU A 807 5.23 -30.75 -15.91
C LEU A 807 4.88 -30.28 -14.49
N LYS A 808 3.66 -29.80 -14.26
CA LYS A 808 3.19 -29.37 -12.95
C LYS A 808 3.20 -30.55 -11.98
N TRP A 809 4.04 -30.47 -10.98
CA TRP A 809 4.22 -31.51 -9.97
C TRP A 809 3.33 -31.30 -8.72
N TRP A 810 2.80 -30.09 -8.53
CA TRP A 810 1.92 -29.78 -7.39
C TRP A 810 0.45 -29.91 -7.75
N THR A 811 -0.36 -30.48 -6.85
CA THR A 811 -1.81 -30.61 -6.98
C THR A 811 -2.58 -29.74 -5.99
N LYS A 812 -1.95 -29.42 -4.85
CA LYS A 812 -2.54 -28.56 -3.83
C LYS A 812 -2.57 -27.11 -4.30
N LYS A 813 -3.66 -26.41 -4.00
CA LYS A 813 -3.92 -25.02 -4.42
C LYS A 813 -4.12 -24.08 -3.24
N GLY A 814 -3.92 -24.59 -2.01
CA GLY A 814 -4.18 -23.86 -0.79
C GLY A 814 -5.65 -23.51 -0.58
N VAL A 815 -5.90 -22.63 0.39
CA VAL A 815 -7.22 -22.13 0.74
C VAL A 815 -7.21 -20.60 0.84
N HIS A 816 -8.35 -19.98 0.60
CA HIS A 816 -8.47 -18.54 0.72
C HIS A 816 -9.16 -18.15 2.04
N PRO A 817 -8.45 -17.44 2.95
CA PRO A 817 -9.02 -17.11 4.27
C PRO A 817 -10.19 -16.12 4.20
N ASN A 818 -10.35 -15.36 3.13
CA ASN A 818 -11.44 -14.37 3.02
C ASN A 818 -12.84 -14.99 2.94
N TRP A 819 -12.96 -16.31 2.73
CA TRP A 819 -14.21 -17.03 2.90
C TRP A 819 -14.75 -16.98 4.34
N ILE A 820 -13.83 -16.84 5.31
CA ILE A 820 -14.15 -16.88 6.75
C ILE A 820 -13.80 -15.57 7.47
N ILE A 821 -13.43 -14.51 6.77
CA ILE A 821 -13.16 -13.20 7.36
C ILE A 821 -14.40 -12.32 7.21
N PRO A 822 -15.03 -11.92 8.32
CA PRO A 822 -16.15 -10.99 8.28
C PRO A 822 -15.76 -9.63 7.72
N ASN A 823 -16.65 -9.03 6.97
CA ASN A 823 -16.44 -7.72 6.33
C ASN A 823 -16.72 -6.58 7.31
N ARG A 824 -15.81 -6.36 8.28
CA ARG A 824 -15.96 -5.41 9.38
C ARG A 824 -14.98 -4.25 9.28
N PRO A 825 -15.43 -2.99 9.35
CA PRO A 825 -14.55 -1.83 9.36
C PRO A 825 -14.04 -1.50 10.78
N ASP A 826 -12.88 -0.85 10.83
CA ASP A 826 -12.42 -0.11 12.02
C ASP A 826 -13.40 1.06 12.29
N PRO A 827 -13.81 1.31 13.53
CA PRO A 827 -14.81 2.31 13.86
C PRO A 827 -14.39 3.75 13.61
N ILE A 828 -13.11 4.03 13.53
CA ILE A 828 -12.58 5.39 13.29
C ILE A 828 -12.30 5.62 11.82
N ASN A 829 -11.53 4.74 11.18
CA ASN A 829 -10.97 4.96 9.86
C ASN A 829 -11.62 4.17 8.72
N GLY A 830 -12.43 3.16 9.03
CA GLY A 830 -13.13 2.34 8.04
C GLY A 830 -12.27 1.26 7.36
N GLN A 831 -11.07 0.98 7.84
CA GLN A 831 -10.26 -0.11 7.32
C GLN A 831 -10.86 -1.47 7.69
N GLN A 832 -10.76 -2.43 6.78
CA GLN A 832 -11.09 -3.83 7.03
C GLN A 832 -10.19 -4.40 8.14
N ARG A 833 -10.80 -5.05 9.08
CA ARG A 833 -10.16 -5.73 10.22
C ARG A 833 -9.72 -7.13 9.80
N TRP A 834 -8.44 -7.29 9.50
CA TRP A 834 -7.89 -8.53 8.95
C TRP A 834 -7.26 -9.47 10.00
N MET A 835 -6.87 -8.92 11.16
CA MET A 835 -5.90 -9.55 12.05
C MET A 835 -6.46 -9.85 13.45
N ASP A 836 -7.77 -9.72 13.64
CA ASP A 836 -8.42 -9.85 14.94
C ASP A 836 -9.69 -10.70 14.93
N ASN A 837 -9.88 -11.52 13.89
CA ASN A 837 -11.07 -12.34 13.74
C ASN A 837 -11.01 -13.59 14.63
N VAL A 838 -12.09 -13.87 15.37
CA VAL A 838 -12.18 -15.06 16.23
C VAL A 838 -12.72 -16.24 15.43
N VAL A 839 -12.07 -17.40 15.56
CA VAL A 839 -12.43 -18.63 14.86
C VAL A 839 -12.41 -19.84 15.76
N LYS A 840 -13.22 -20.84 15.44
CA LYS A 840 -13.19 -22.18 16.03
C LYS A 840 -12.44 -23.13 15.10
N VAL A 841 -11.57 -23.94 15.69
CA VAL A 841 -10.74 -24.91 14.95
C VAL A 841 -10.96 -26.31 15.50
N ARG A 842 -11.16 -27.27 14.61
CA ARG A 842 -11.32 -28.70 14.95
C ARG A 842 -10.76 -29.59 13.87
N LYS A 843 -10.47 -30.84 14.15
CA LYS A 843 -10.18 -31.84 13.11
C LYS A 843 -11.36 -31.93 12.12
N ALA A 844 -11.03 -32.13 10.83
CA ALA A 844 -12.01 -32.28 9.75
C ALA A 844 -12.71 -33.63 9.79
#